data_2446406862a935bb454fc7397d0fc134
#
_entry.id   2446406862a935bb454fc7397d0fc134
#
_cell.length_a   1.000
_cell.length_b   1.000
_cell.length_c   1.000
_cell.angle_alpha   90.00
_cell.angle_beta   90.00
_cell.angle_gamma   90.00
#
_symmetry.space_group_name_H-M   'P 1'
#
loop_
_entity.id
_entity.type
_entity.pdbx_description
1 polymer ?
#
loop_
_entity_poly.entity_id
_entity_poly.type
_entity_poly.pdbx_seq_one_letter_code
_entity_poly.pdbx_strand_id
1 'polypeptide(L)'
;MNYTDKLIELLDMENPAIKAMGEVTGDKLVSYFRDRKNPVYLFSISDAEKLKDDEILADAEKVMNHDIFGHKFNGPIDWKFNPTVETSRDNEWSWSLFRTIYWQPLARAYALTKDERYTREFLAEMHSFREAWPADEFLKDFTFVPKQPFPGTAWRTIETGIRVYTTWLPVFEIFRHSDVWTPEDLSSFILGLRDHALFLMGHYSNHDRSSNWLSMETSALLQIAIMFPELKESKEWFDTAYGRVMHEVRFCFSDNGIHMEKTPIYHMVASIAFAQALVMCRKNGIYVPDYAWEVIRRSALYICSLIKPDLSTPMIGDADRDDLTTRRADTSIYEGMNLSFFPEDLNELRAYMKWMYELFGDKEFLYFATLRKEGEAPKTNDYKFSEEGVYVMRSGWDEKADYLCTHSTQLELGERSTHSHNDSMHAEVTLKGEDILVDSGRYIYRSSVWKDWRAYFCSALAHNTLYVDNHELGEIKGVDRRRNVRCLCHFFGEKDGLKIIDLSHNGYAYLPDPVFPRRKLIMVPGSVVVLVDYVDGPGKENHDFRLSYNFNTTDVKLSDMHIDYVSKNGVPFELDFVSDVPFTSRLLIGSEDPKGGWISYGYPVREPAGQVSMAYGGKAPFIAATIVKSKGDGASVRIEGKGVVIESDKGRWIITREGAERI
;
A
#
# COMPACT_ATOMS: atom_id res chain seq x y z
N MET A 1 -29.23 13.53 -31.25
CA MET A 1 -28.08 14.45 -31.24
C MET A 1 -26.84 13.60 -31.21
N ASN A 2 -25.90 13.82 -32.13
CA ASN A 2 -24.62 13.12 -32.10
C ASN A 2 -23.73 13.65 -30.95
N TYR A 3 -22.63 12.98 -30.63
CA TYR A 3 -21.75 13.41 -29.54
C TYR A 3 -21.14 14.79 -29.80
N THR A 4 -20.81 15.13 -31.03
CA THR A 4 -20.21 16.40 -31.43
C THR A 4 -21.14 17.58 -31.12
N ASP A 5 -22.40 17.50 -31.53
CA ASP A 5 -23.40 18.55 -31.25
C ASP A 5 -23.60 18.72 -29.74
N LYS A 6 -23.69 17.59 -28.99
CA LYS A 6 -23.83 17.60 -27.54
C LYS A 6 -22.62 18.24 -26.85
N LEU A 7 -21.40 17.96 -27.31
CA LEU A 7 -20.20 18.59 -26.76
C LEU A 7 -20.20 20.10 -27.02
N ILE A 8 -20.50 20.52 -28.25
CA ILE A 8 -20.53 21.95 -28.63
C ILE A 8 -21.52 22.73 -27.72
N GLU A 9 -22.69 22.18 -27.43
CA GLU A 9 -23.66 22.78 -26.51
C GLU A 9 -23.14 22.95 -25.07
N LEU A 10 -22.19 22.11 -24.65
CA LEU A 10 -21.62 22.13 -23.29
C LEU A 10 -20.35 22.98 -23.17
N LEU A 11 -19.81 23.48 -24.28
CA LEU A 11 -18.66 24.38 -24.25
C LEU A 11 -19.02 25.75 -23.69
N ASP A 12 -18.10 26.30 -22.89
CA ASP A 12 -18.17 27.71 -22.48
C ASP A 12 -17.72 28.61 -23.62
N MET A 13 -18.67 29.27 -24.24
CA MET A 13 -18.42 30.15 -25.39
C MET A 13 -17.65 31.44 -25.01
N GLU A 14 -17.54 31.75 -23.72
CA GLU A 14 -16.70 32.84 -23.23
C GLU A 14 -15.26 32.40 -22.90
N ASN A 15 -15.00 31.10 -22.91
CA ASN A 15 -13.63 30.61 -22.78
C ASN A 15 -12.75 31.19 -23.90
N PRO A 16 -11.58 31.81 -23.57
CA PRO A 16 -10.75 32.51 -24.57
C PRO A 16 -10.36 31.67 -25.78
N ALA A 17 -10.09 30.36 -25.59
CA ALA A 17 -9.70 29.46 -26.69
C ALA A 17 -10.89 29.12 -27.58
N ILE A 18 -12.06 28.87 -27.02
CA ILE A 18 -13.30 28.61 -27.76
C ILE A 18 -13.74 29.87 -28.51
N LYS A 19 -13.70 31.02 -27.83
CA LYS A 19 -14.04 32.33 -28.44
C LYS A 19 -13.12 32.69 -29.61
N ALA A 20 -11.81 32.38 -29.50
CA ALA A 20 -10.83 32.59 -30.56
C ALA A 20 -11.05 31.68 -31.80
N MET A 21 -11.72 30.57 -31.63
CA MET A 21 -12.04 29.64 -32.72
C MET A 21 -13.14 30.19 -33.67
N GLY A 22 -13.95 31.17 -33.21
CA GLY A 22 -15.10 31.71 -33.92
C GLY A 22 -16.22 30.70 -34.05
N GLU A 23 -16.57 30.29 -35.28
CA GLU A 23 -17.50 29.17 -35.47
C GLU A 23 -16.87 27.86 -34.97
N VAL A 24 -17.51 27.21 -34.00
CA VAL A 24 -17.06 25.96 -33.43
C VAL A 24 -17.58 24.79 -34.27
N THR A 25 -16.67 24.01 -34.82
CA THR A 25 -17.00 22.78 -35.56
C THR A 25 -16.20 21.60 -34.99
N GLY A 26 -16.65 20.38 -35.18
CA GLY A 26 -15.97 19.18 -34.74
C GLY A 26 -14.52 19.09 -35.21
N ASP A 27 -14.24 19.38 -36.49
CA ASP A 27 -12.88 19.37 -37.03
C ASP A 27 -11.97 20.40 -36.40
N LYS A 28 -12.50 21.58 -36.10
CA LYS A 28 -11.74 22.61 -35.36
C LYS A 28 -11.44 22.18 -33.94
N LEU A 29 -12.37 21.48 -33.29
CA LEU A 29 -12.14 20.93 -31.96
C LEU A 29 -11.05 19.87 -31.99
N VAL A 30 -11.06 18.92 -32.95
CA VAL A 30 -9.99 17.93 -33.13
C VAL A 30 -8.63 18.61 -33.28
N SER A 31 -8.54 19.58 -34.17
CA SER A 31 -7.31 20.34 -34.42
C SER A 31 -6.85 21.09 -33.15
N TYR A 32 -7.79 21.75 -32.45
CA TYR A 32 -7.51 22.47 -31.21
C TYR A 32 -6.96 21.55 -30.14
N PHE A 33 -7.63 20.46 -29.81
CA PHE A 33 -7.19 19.54 -28.77
C PHE A 33 -5.87 18.84 -29.12
N ARG A 34 -5.59 18.59 -30.39
CA ARG A 34 -4.31 18.09 -30.88
C ARG A 34 -3.18 19.07 -30.60
N ASP A 35 -3.38 20.35 -30.94
CA ASP A 35 -2.32 21.35 -31.02
C ASP A 35 -2.20 22.24 -29.76
N ARG A 36 -3.17 22.15 -28.86
CA ARG A 36 -3.20 23.02 -27.67
C ARG A 36 -1.97 22.75 -26.78
N LYS A 37 -1.38 23.82 -26.29
CA LYS A 37 -0.22 23.79 -25.38
C LYS A 37 -0.60 24.00 -23.92
N ASN A 38 -1.79 24.51 -23.67
CA ASN A 38 -2.35 24.71 -22.33
C ASN A 38 -3.76 24.16 -22.28
N PRO A 39 -4.18 23.60 -21.18
CA PRO A 39 -3.39 23.35 -19.96
C PRO A 39 -2.27 22.32 -20.15
N VAL A 40 -1.27 22.36 -19.26
CA VAL A 40 -0.10 21.47 -19.28
C VAL A 40 -0.38 20.24 -18.40
N TYR A 41 -0.20 19.06 -18.95
CA TYR A 41 -0.33 17.79 -18.19
C TYR A 41 0.96 17.44 -17.43
N LEU A 42 0.93 16.37 -16.66
CA LEU A 42 2.07 15.87 -15.85
C LEU A 42 3.31 15.59 -16.72
N PHE A 43 3.11 15.05 -17.90
CA PHE A 43 4.11 14.73 -18.90
C PHE A 43 3.58 15.06 -20.30
N SER A 44 4.43 14.93 -21.31
CA SER A 44 4.12 15.16 -22.72
C SER A 44 4.41 13.92 -23.56
N ILE A 45 3.93 13.89 -24.81
CA ILE A 45 4.31 12.83 -25.74
C ILE A 45 5.83 12.74 -25.93
N SER A 46 6.55 13.86 -25.90
CA SER A 46 8.00 13.86 -26.03
C SER A 46 8.71 13.23 -24.82
N ASP A 47 8.08 13.17 -23.65
CA ASP A 47 8.59 12.42 -22.51
C ASP A 47 8.35 10.92 -22.71
N ALA A 48 7.18 10.55 -23.21
CA ALA A 48 6.85 9.16 -23.53
C ALA A 48 7.74 8.58 -24.69
N GLU A 49 8.16 9.42 -25.64
CA GLU A 49 9.11 9.03 -26.71
C GLU A 49 10.51 8.64 -26.22
N LYS A 50 10.86 9.00 -24.97
CA LYS A 50 12.15 8.66 -24.33
C LYS A 50 12.09 7.36 -23.52
N LEU A 51 10.93 6.74 -23.39
CA LEU A 51 10.77 5.48 -22.66
C LEU A 51 11.69 4.40 -23.24
N LYS A 52 12.37 3.71 -22.35
CA LYS A 52 13.29 2.61 -22.66
C LYS A 52 12.86 1.37 -21.89
N ASP A 53 11.90 0.67 -22.45
CA ASP A 53 11.44 -0.59 -21.90
C ASP A 53 11.23 -1.53 -23.07
N ASP A 54 12.02 -2.58 -23.16
CA ASP A 54 12.00 -3.55 -24.25
C ASP A 54 10.67 -4.35 -24.29
N GLU A 55 9.89 -4.33 -23.21
CA GLU A 55 8.62 -5.04 -23.11
C GLU A 55 7.42 -4.22 -23.60
N ILE A 56 7.55 -2.89 -23.77
CA ILE A 56 6.43 -2.01 -24.13
C ILE A 56 5.66 -2.51 -25.35
N LEU A 57 6.37 -2.87 -26.42
CA LEU A 57 5.72 -3.35 -27.66
C LEU A 57 5.09 -4.73 -27.48
N ALA A 58 5.73 -5.61 -26.71
CA ALA A 58 5.17 -6.93 -26.41
C ALA A 58 3.89 -6.83 -25.56
N ASP A 59 3.86 -5.93 -24.58
CA ASP A 59 2.67 -5.70 -23.75
C ASP A 59 1.55 -5.05 -24.57
N ALA A 60 1.87 -4.09 -25.46
CA ALA A 60 0.89 -3.52 -26.35
C ALA A 60 0.28 -4.58 -27.30
N GLU A 61 1.08 -5.50 -27.84
CA GLU A 61 0.58 -6.58 -28.69
C GLU A 61 -0.27 -7.61 -27.89
N LYS A 62 -0.05 -7.81 -26.60
CA LYS A 62 -0.98 -8.58 -25.74
C LYS A 62 -2.35 -7.90 -25.71
N VAL A 63 -2.39 -6.59 -25.47
CA VAL A 63 -3.65 -5.83 -25.44
C VAL A 63 -4.32 -5.86 -26.80
N MET A 64 -3.59 -5.64 -27.92
CA MET A 64 -4.11 -5.76 -29.29
C MET A 64 -4.72 -7.13 -29.59
N ASN A 65 -4.29 -8.17 -28.88
CA ASN A 65 -4.85 -9.52 -28.97
C ASN A 65 -5.91 -9.82 -27.89
N HIS A 66 -6.34 -8.81 -27.14
CA HIS A 66 -7.28 -8.88 -26.03
C HIS A 66 -6.86 -9.90 -24.95
N ASP A 67 -5.54 -10.04 -24.72
CA ASP A 67 -4.96 -10.80 -23.61
C ASP A 67 -4.76 -9.83 -22.43
N ILE A 68 -5.77 -9.79 -21.56
CA ILE A 68 -5.86 -8.85 -20.44
C ILE A 68 -5.75 -9.61 -19.13
N PHE A 69 -4.74 -9.29 -18.35
CA PHE A 69 -4.48 -9.89 -17.03
C PHE A 69 -4.44 -11.43 -17.07
N GLY A 70 -3.81 -11.99 -18.14
CA GLY A 70 -3.70 -13.42 -18.32
C GLY A 70 -4.98 -14.12 -18.81
N HIS A 71 -6.01 -13.36 -19.13
CA HIS A 71 -7.23 -13.87 -19.78
C HIS A 71 -7.32 -13.34 -21.20
N LYS A 72 -7.43 -14.28 -22.15
CA LYS A 72 -7.58 -13.95 -23.57
C LYS A 72 -9.06 -14.01 -23.97
N PHE A 73 -9.60 -12.87 -24.39
CA PHE A 73 -10.93 -12.78 -24.98
C PHE A 73 -10.91 -13.22 -26.46
N ASN A 74 -11.85 -14.05 -26.85
CA ASN A 74 -12.00 -14.49 -28.27
C ASN A 74 -12.91 -13.52 -29.04
N GLY A 75 -12.57 -12.25 -29.08
CA GLY A 75 -13.36 -11.18 -29.67
C GLY A 75 -13.29 -9.92 -28.84
N PRO A 76 -14.26 -8.99 -28.95
CA PRO A 76 -14.32 -7.81 -28.10
C PRO A 76 -14.31 -8.17 -26.61
N ILE A 77 -13.82 -7.25 -25.79
CA ILE A 77 -13.79 -7.42 -24.33
C ILE A 77 -15.22 -7.54 -23.80
N ASP A 78 -15.47 -8.61 -23.05
CA ASP A 78 -16.69 -8.74 -22.25
C ASP A 78 -16.52 -8.00 -20.91
N TRP A 79 -17.00 -6.79 -20.86
CA TRP A 79 -16.92 -5.92 -19.69
C TRP A 79 -17.68 -6.42 -18.44
N LYS A 80 -18.43 -7.51 -18.57
CA LYS A 80 -19.16 -8.16 -17.45
C LYS A 80 -18.54 -9.49 -17.06
N PHE A 81 -17.45 -9.88 -17.70
CA PHE A 81 -16.71 -11.09 -17.40
C PHE A 81 -15.98 -11.00 -16.06
N ASN A 82 -15.94 -12.12 -15.35
CA ASN A 82 -15.08 -12.29 -14.17
C ASN A 82 -14.64 -13.77 -14.09
N PRO A 83 -13.36 -14.07 -14.20
CA PRO A 83 -12.86 -15.46 -14.19
C PRO A 83 -12.99 -16.13 -12.82
N THR A 84 -13.28 -15.39 -11.77
CA THR A 84 -13.36 -15.92 -10.42
C THR A 84 -14.75 -16.44 -10.04
N VAL A 85 -15.71 -16.47 -10.99
CA VAL A 85 -17.12 -16.91 -10.76
C VAL A 85 -17.18 -18.28 -10.08
N GLU A 86 -16.40 -19.23 -10.56
CA GLU A 86 -16.40 -20.61 -10.08
C GLU A 86 -15.35 -20.87 -8.97
N THR A 87 -14.58 -19.85 -8.58
CA THR A 87 -13.49 -19.97 -7.61
C THR A 87 -13.68 -19.05 -6.41
N SER A 88 -12.94 -17.97 -6.32
CA SER A 88 -12.96 -17.06 -5.17
C SER A 88 -14.17 -16.14 -5.11
N ARG A 89 -14.89 -15.94 -6.22
CA ARG A 89 -15.98 -14.97 -6.39
C ARG A 89 -15.58 -13.58 -5.91
N ASP A 90 -14.46 -13.10 -6.44
CA ASP A 90 -13.83 -11.85 -6.07
C ASP A 90 -14.07 -10.80 -7.14
N ASN A 91 -14.43 -9.60 -6.75
CA ASN A 91 -14.68 -8.48 -7.66
C ASN A 91 -13.40 -7.79 -8.13
N GLU A 92 -12.25 -8.01 -7.47
CA GLU A 92 -11.01 -7.25 -7.75
C GLU A 92 -10.58 -7.40 -9.21
N TRP A 93 -10.71 -8.59 -9.80
CA TRP A 93 -10.39 -8.79 -11.21
C TRP A 93 -11.24 -7.90 -12.14
N SER A 94 -12.55 -7.85 -11.93
CA SER A 94 -13.45 -6.99 -12.72
C SER A 94 -13.18 -5.51 -12.45
N TRP A 95 -12.91 -5.12 -11.21
CA TRP A 95 -12.54 -3.74 -10.90
C TRP A 95 -11.25 -3.33 -11.59
N SER A 96 -10.26 -4.22 -11.66
CA SER A 96 -9.02 -3.99 -12.41
C SER A 96 -9.29 -3.79 -13.91
N LEU A 97 -10.17 -4.60 -14.50
CA LEU A 97 -10.61 -4.42 -15.88
C LEU A 97 -11.25 -3.02 -16.07
N PHE A 98 -12.11 -2.59 -15.12
CA PHE A 98 -12.79 -1.29 -15.20
C PHE A 98 -11.87 -0.08 -14.99
N ARG A 99 -10.70 -0.26 -14.36
CA ARG A 99 -9.65 0.77 -14.24
C ARG A 99 -8.98 1.05 -15.59
N THR A 100 -9.09 0.14 -16.55
CA THR A 100 -8.56 0.25 -17.91
C THR A 100 -7.06 0.53 -18.01
N ILE A 101 -6.28 0.22 -16.97
CA ILE A 101 -4.84 0.51 -16.88
C ILE A 101 -4.07 -0.11 -18.05
N TYR A 102 -4.54 -1.24 -18.55
CA TYR A 102 -3.96 -1.95 -19.69
C TYR A 102 -4.04 -1.16 -21.02
N TRP A 103 -4.70 0.02 -21.07
CA TRP A 103 -4.59 0.93 -22.22
C TRP A 103 -3.25 1.68 -22.27
N GLN A 104 -2.54 1.78 -21.14
CA GLN A 104 -1.25 2.46 -21.10
C GLN A 104 -0.19 1.86 -22.04
N PRO A 105 0.00 0.54 -22.15
CA PRO A 105 0.88 -0.08 -23.14
C PRO A 105 0.58 0.38 -24.57
N LEU A 106 -0.70 0.51 -24.96
CA LEU A 106 -1.06 1.02 -26.28
C LEU A 106 -0.56 2.44 -26.50
N ALA A 107 -0.76 3.32 -25.51
CA ALA A 107 -0.32 4.72 -25.60
C ALA A 107 1.22 4.83 -25.66
N ARG A 108 1.93 4.03 -24.88
CA ARG A 108 3.40 3.97 -24.92
C ARG A 108 3.91 3.48 -26.28
N ALA A 109 3.33 2.40 -26.81
CA ALA A 109 3.70 1.86 -28.11
C ALA A 109 3.43 2.88 -29.22
N TYR A 110 2.28 3.61 -29.17
CA TYR A 110 2.01 4.69 -30.10
C TYR A 110 3.06 5.82 -29.98
N ALA A 111 3.41 6.24 -28.77
CA ALA A 111 4.41 7.28 -28.58
C ALA A 111 5.75 6.92 -29.25
N LEU A 112 6.17 5.65 -29.13
CA LEU A 112 7.44 5.16 -29.68
C LEU A 112 7.38 4.94 -31.21
N THR A 113 6.26 4.44 -31.74
CA THR A 113 6.19 3.95 -33.12
C THR A 113 5.37 4.83 -34.06
N LYS A 114 4.46 5.64 -33.51
CA LYS A 114 3.42 6.37 -34.24
C LYS A 114 2.48 5.46 -35.05
N ASP A 115 2.40 4.17 -34.67
CA ASP A 115 1.48 3.23 -35.32
C ASP A 115 0.05 3.48 -34.85
N GLU A 116 -0.77 3.92 -35.81
CA GLU A 116 -2.18 4.30 -35.56
C GLU A 116 -3.08 3.12 -35.16
N ARG A 117 -2.63 1.87 -35.30
CA ARG A 117 -3.38 0.69 -34.85
C ARG A 117 -3.68 0.78 -33.37
N TYR A 118 -2.71 1.26 -32.56
CA TYR A 118 -2.87 1.39 -31.10
C TYR A 118 -3.93 2.42 -30.71
N THR A 119 -3.99 3.55 -31.42
CA THR A 119 -5.06 4.54 -31.19
C THR A 119 -6.42 4.01 -31.61
N ARG A 120 -6.50 3.29 -32.74
CA ARG A 120 -7.77 2.70 -33.20
C ARG A 120 -8.30 1.67 -32.21
N GLU A 121 -7.45 0.84 -31.67
CA GLU A 121 -7.82 -0.14 -30.61
C GLU A 121 -8.33 0.56 -29.37
N PHE A 122 -7.58 1.54 -28.87
CA PHE A 122 -8.01 2.34 -27.73
C PHE A 122 -9.41 2.96 -27.96
N LEU A 123 -9.66 3.57 -29.13
CA LEU A 123 -10.96 4.17 -29.45
C LEU A 123 -12.08 3.13 -29.48
N ALA A 124 -11.81 1.97 -30.08
CA ALA A 124 -12.79 0.87 -30.17
C ALA A 124 -13.17 0.37 -28.74
N GLU A 125 -12.18 0.15 -27.88
CA GLU A 125 -12.40 -0.28 -26.52
C GLU A 125 -13.09 0.81 -25.68
N MET A 126 -12.72 2.08 -25.82
CA MET A 126 -13.35 3.21 -25.13
C MET A 126 -14.84 3.29 -25.49
N HIS A 127 -15.21 3.16 -26.75
CA HIS A 127 -16.61 3.14 -27.16
C HIS A 127 -17.35 1.91 -26.60
N SER A 128 -16.74 0.73 -26.68
CA SER A 128 -17.28 -0.51 -26.13
C SER A 128 -17.50 -0.42 -24.60
N PHE A 129 -16.53 0.17 -23.87
CA PHE A 129 -16.68 0.41 -22.44
C PHE A 129 -17.87 1.32 -22.13
N ARG A 130 -17.99 2.45 -22.84
CA ARG A 130 -19.08 3.40 -22.63
C ARG A 130 -20.45 2.82 -22.97
N GLU A 131 -20.52 1.94 -23.97
CA GLU A 131 -21.75 1.21 -24.34
C GLU A 131 -22.14 0.20 -23.26
N ALA A 132 -21.16 -0.56 -22.73
CA ALA A 132 -21.40 -1.58 -21.71
C ALA A 132 -21.76 -0.98 -20.34
N TRP A 133 -21.27 0.23 -20.04
CA TRP A 133 -21.44 0.94 -18.77
C TRP A 133 -21.92 2.39 -18.99
N PRO A 134 -23.16 2.60 -19.49
CA PRO A 134 -23.67 3.94 -19.74
C PRO A 134 -23.82 4.74 -18.45
N ALA A 135 -23.24 5.94 -18.41
CA ALA A 135 -23.22 6.80 -17.23
C ALA A 135 -24.62 7.23 -16.75
N ASP A 136 -25.55 7.41 -17.68
CA ASP A 136 -26.91 7.89 -17.41
C ASP A 136 -27.66 7.04 -16.36
N GLU A 137 -27.33 5.75 -16.25
CA GLU A 137 -27.91 4.86 -15.26
C GLU A 137 -27.43 5.18 -13.83
N PHE A 138 -26.20 5.68 -13.69
CA PHE A 138 -25.50 5.93 -12.44
C PHE A 138 -25.54 7.39 -12.02
N LEU A 139 -25.83 8.31 -12.93
CA LEU A 139 -25.95 9.74 -12.65
C LEU A 139 -27.35 10.14 -12.15
N LYS A 140 -28.33 9.23 -12.18
CA LYS A 140 -29.70 9.49 -11.72
C LYS A 140 -29.88 9.32 -10.19
N ASP A 141 -29.09 8.48 -9.59
CA ASP A 141 -29.15 8.17 -8.17
C ASP A 141 -27.74 8.20 -7.57
N PHE A 142 -27.52 9.18 -6.70
CA PHE A 142 -26.26 9.35 -5.98
C PHE A 142 -26.27 8.63 -4.63
N THR A 143 -27.18 7.70 -4.40
CA THR A 143 -27.16 6.89 -3.19
C THR A 143 -26.00 5.90 -3.23
N PHE A 144 -25.21 5.91 -2.18
CA PHE A 144 -24.13 4.93 -2.03
C PHE A 144 -24.71 3.52 -1.85
N VAL A 145 -24.30 2.59 -2.71
CA VAL A 145 -24.64 1.17 -2.60
C VAL A 145 -23.52 0.44 -1.87
N PRO A 146 -23.65 0.16 -0.55
CA PRO A 146 -22.60 -0.49 0.23
C PRO A 146 -22.29 -1.91 -0.23
N LYS A 147 -23.28 -2.57 -0.83
CA LYS A 147 -23.14 -3.94 -1.34
C LYS A 147 -22.94 -3.89 -2.85
N GLN A 148 -21.71 -4.07 -3.26
CA GLN A 148 -21.39 -4.22 -4.65
C GLN A 148 -21.92 -5.56 -5.17
N PRO A 149 -22.73 -5.59 -6.25
CA PRO A 149 -23.15 -6.84 -6.87
C PRO A 149 -21.91 -7.56 -7.43
N PHE A 150 -21.95 -8.89 -7.44
CA PHE A 150 -20.98 -9.66 -8.21
C PHE A 150 -21.46 -9.74 -9.66
N PRO A 151 -20.62 -9.54 -10.66
CA PRO A 151 -19.16 -9.37 -10.66
C PRO A 151 -18.62 -7.94 -10.46
N GLY A 152 -19.40 -7.01 -9.97
CA GLY A 152 -19.02 -5.63 -9.72
C GLY A 152 -19.69 -4.64 -10.68
N THR A 153 -19.37 -3.36 -10.51
CA THR A 153 -19.79 -2.26 -11.39
C THR A 153 -18.63 -1.36 -11.71
N ALA A 154 -18.59 -0.82 -12.91
CA ALA A 154 -17.57 0.14 -13.34
C ALA A 154 -17.76 1.53 -12.67
N TRP A 155 -18.97 1.86 -12.26
CA TRP A 155 -19.31 3.12 -11.62
C TRP A 155 -19.28 3.01 -10.08
N ARG A 156 -18.12 2.65 -9.56
CA ARG A 156 -17.74 2.75 -8.17
C ARG A 156 -16.77 3.93 -8.05
N THR A 157 -16.84 4.70 -6.97
CA THR A 157 -16.14 5.99 -6.89
C THR A 157 -14.63 5.85 -7.04
N ILE A 158 -14.03 4.85 -6.36
CA ILE A 158 -12.59 4.60 -6.46
C ILE A 158 -12.16 4.18 -7.87
N GLU A 159 -12.86 3.24 -8.53
CA GLU A 159 -12.53 2.84 -9.90
C GLU A 159 -12.68 4.01 -10.87
N THR A 160 -13.70 4.85 -10.66
CA THR A 160 -13.91 6.06 -11.45
C THR A 160 -12.75 7.04 -11.27
N GLY A 161 -12.30 7.27 -10.03
CA GLY A 161 -11.14 8.10 -9.74
C GLY A 161 -9.86 7.53 -10.36
N ILE A 162 -9.53 6.26 -10.06
CA ILE A 162 -8.31 5.60 -10.55
C ILE A 162 -8.25 5.68 -12.09
N ARG A 163 -9.30 5.23 -12.78
CA ARG A 163 -9.30 5.17 -14.25
C ARG A 163 -9.08 6.53 -14.91
N VAL A 164 -9.54 7.62 -14.28
CA VAL A 164 -9.32 8.97 -14.80
C VAL A 164 -7.85 9.37 -14.72
N TYR A 165 -7.28 9.40 -13.51
CA TYR A 165 -5.95 9.97 -13.32
C TYR A 165 -4.81 9.02 -13.69
N THR A 166 -5.09 7.71 -13.75
CA THR A 166 -4.07 6.72 -14.14
C THR A 166 -4.14 6.38 -15.63
N THR A 167 -5.29 6.49 -16.26
CA THR A 167 -5.47 5.97 -17.62
C THR A 167 -6.04 7.00 -18.57
N TRP A 168 -7.27 7.46 -18.37
CA TRP A 168 -7.96 8.28 -19.37
C TRP A 168 -7.21 9.57 -19.70
N LEU A 169 -6.80 10.33 -18.71
CA LEU A 169 -6.02 11.55 -18.95
C LEU A 169 -4.62 11.28 -19.48
N PRO A 170 -3.85 10.34 -18.90
CA PRO A 170 -2.54 9.95 -19.42
C PRO A 170 -2.56 9.50 -20.88
N VAL A 171 -3.45 8.58 -21.24
CA VAL A 171 -3.50 8.07 -22.63
C VAL A 171 -4.00 9.13 -23.59
N PHE A 172 -4.92 10.00 -23.16
CA PHE A 172 -5.36 11.12 -23.98
C PHE A 172 -4.22 12.08 -24.31
N GLU A 173 -3.36 12.42 -23.33
CA GLU A 173 -2.20 13.30 -23.59
C GLU A 173 -1.29 12.77 -24.69
N ILE A 174 -1.20 11.45 -24.84
CA ILE A 174 -0.44 10.79 -25.90
C ILE A 174 -1.25 10.69 -27.21
N PHE A 175 -2.44 10.10 -27.14
CA PHE A 175 -3.22 9.80 -28.33
C PHE A 175 -3.84 11.03 -29.00
N ARG A 176 -4.01 12.18 -28.30
CA ARG A 176 -4.52 13.40 -28.92
C ARG A 176 -3.67 13.87 -30.11
N HIS A 177 -2.44 13.39 -30.23
CA HIS A 177 -1.53 13.67 -31.36
C HIS A 177 -1.73 12.73 -32.55
N SER A 178 -2.57 11.71 -32.46
CA SER A 178 -2.90 10.78 -33.54
C SER A 178 -3.80 11.42 -34.55
N ASP A 179 -3.63 11.00 -35.83
CA ASP A 179 -4.42 11.50 -36.96
C ASP A 179 -5.77 10.79 -37.14
N VAL A 180 -6.03 9.73 -36.37
CA VAL A 180 -7.26 8.93 -36.57
C VAL A 180 -8.47 9.48 -35.81
N TRP A 181 -8.31 10.47 -34.96
CA TRP A 181 -9.43 11.07 -34.23
C TRP A 181 -10.46 11.70 -35.15
N THR A 182 -11.69 11.25 -35.05
CA THR A 182 -12.84 11.94 -35.66
C THR A 182 -13.45 12.93 -34.67
N PRO A 183 -14.23 13.91 -35.15
CA PRO A 183 -15.01 14.77 -34.24
C PRO A 183 -15.89 14.01 -33.24
N GLU A 184 -16.44 12.89 -33.68
CA GLU A 184 -17.35 12.06 -32.89
C GLU A 184 -16.57 11.28 -31.78
N ASP A 185 -15.39 10.74 -32.12
CA ASP A 185 -14.52 10.04 -31.15
C ASP A 185 -14.05 11.00 -30.05
N LEU A 186 -13.54 12.16 -30.45
CA LEU A 186 -13.09 13.18 -29.49
C LEU A 186 -14.24 13.62 -28.59
N SER A 187 -15.39 13.89 -29.16
CA SER A 187 -16.56 14.34 -28.42
C SER A 187 -17.05 13.25 -27.47
N SER A 188 -17.08 12.01 -27.92
CA SER A 188 -17.40 10.84 -27.07
C SER A 188 -16.45 10.75 -25.89
N PHE A 189 -15.14 10.88 -26.11
CA PHE A 189 -14.15 10.83 -25.05
C PHE A 189 -14.32 11.95 -24.01
N ILE A 190 -14.43 13.22 -24.45
CA ILE A 190 -14.60 14.37 -23.54
C ILE A 190 -15.90 14.26 -22.77
N LEU A 191 -17.01 13.86 -23.40
CA LEU A 191 -18.27 13.59 -22.72
C LEU A 191 -18.14 12.44 -21.70
N GLY A 192 -17.35 11.42 -22.01
CA GLY A 192 -17.01 10.37 -21.03
C GLY A 192 -16.31 10.92 -19.81
N LEU A 193 -15.32 11.80 -19.97
CA LEU A 193 -14.66 12.47 -18.83
C LEU A 193 -15.62 13.37 -18.06
N ARG A 194 -16.52 14.07 -18.74
CA ARG A 194 -17.59 14.84 -18.08
C ARG A 194 -18.48 13.94 -17.24
N ASP A 195 -18.86 12.77 -17.75
CA ASP A 195 -19.66 11.80 -16.98
C ASP A 195 -18.92 11.37 -15.70
N HIS A 196 -17.61 11.14 -15.77
CA HIS A 196 -16.78 10.85 -14.58
C HIS A 196 -16.77 12.02 -13.60
N ALA A 197 -16.60 13.26 -14.07
CA ALA A 197 -16.61 14.43 -13.21
C ALA A 197 -17.97 14.60 -12.49
N LEU A 198 -19.08 14.46 -13.21
CA LEU A 198 -20.42 14.52 -12.61
C LEU A 198 -20.62 13.43 -11.56
N PHE A 199 -20.16 12.22 -11.84
CA PHE A 199 -20.26 11.10 -10.90
C PHE A 199 -19.46 11.39 -9.62
N LEU A 200 -18.19 11.85 -9.73
CA LEU A 200 -17.33 12.19 -8.61
C LEU A 200 -17.82 13.42 -7.83
N MET A 201 -18.47 14.37 -8.50
CA MET A 201 -19.13 15.50 -7.83
C MET A 201 -20.27 15.03 -6.94
N GLY A 202 -21.12 14.14 -7.44
CA GLY A 202 -22.33 13.70 -6.75
C GLY A 202 -22.10 12.71 -5.61
N HIS A 203 -20.97 11.96 -5.61
CA HIS A 203 -20.73 10.86 -4.66
C HIS A 203 -19.76 11.17 -3.52
N TYR A 204 -19.20 12.35 -3.44
CA TYR A 204 -18.23 12.72 -2.39
C TYR A 204 -18.77 12.54 -0.95
N SER A 205 -20.03 12.87 -0.73
CA SER A 205 -20.66 12.75 0.59
C SER A 205 -20.88 11.32 1.08
N ASN A 206 -20.67 10.33 0.24
CA ASN A 206 -20.84 8.93 0.56
C ASN A 206 -19.65 8.32 1.32
N HIS A 207 -18.54 9.06 1.43
CA HIS A 207 -17.38 8.69 2.23
C HIS A 207 -17.34 9.58 3.47
N ASP A 208 -17.66 9.03 4.62
CA ASP A 208 -17.74 9.80 5.87
C ASP A 208 -16.41 10.36 6.34
N ARG A 209 -15.29 9.99 5.74
CA ARG A 209 -13.95 10.44 6.15
C ARG A 209 -12.89 10.18 5.09
N SER A 210 -11.81 10.93 5.22
CA SER A 210 -10.57 10.82 4.47
C SER A 210 -10.07 9.37 4.35
N SER A 211 -9.85 8.92 3.13
CA SER A 211 -9.35 7.59 2.82
C SER A 211 -8.52 7.64 1.53
N ASN A 212 -7.80 6.56 1.21
CA ASN A 212 -7.13 6.46 -0.08
C ASN A 212 -8.12 6.66 -1.25
N TRP A 213 -9.39 6.27 -1.11
CA TRP A 213 -10.43 6.47 -2.13
C TRP A 213 -10.62 7.97 -2.41
N LEU A 214 -10.83 8.76 -1.36
CA LEU A 214 -11.03 10.20 -1.52
C LEU A 214 -9.83 10.90 -2.14
N SER A 215 -8.59 10.45 -1.85
CA SER A 215 -7.39 11.01 -2.48
C SER A 215 -7.40 10.83 -3.98
N MET A 216 -7.79 9.64 -4.46
CA MET A 216 -7.88 9.33 -5.89
C MET A 216 -9.06 10.03 -6.57
N GLU A 217 -10.22 10.03 -5.94
CA GLU A 217 -11.44 10.66 -6.44
C GLU A 217 -11.28 12.17 -6.59
N THR A 218 -10.76 12.84 -5.57
CA THR A 218 -10.58 14.31 -5.59
C THR A 218 -9.46 14.73 -6.51
N SER A 219 -8.36 13.97 -6.58
CA SER A 219 -7.28 14.20 -7.54
C SER A 219 -7.77 14.07 -8.98
N ALA A 220 -8.55 13.03 -9.27
CA ALA A 220 -9.11 12.80 -10.60
C ALA A 220 -10.02 13.96 -11.03
N LEU A 221 -10.94 14.37 -10.17
CA LEU A 221 -11.86 15.48 -10.46
C LEU A 221 -11.10 16.79 -10.72
N LEU A 222 -10.07 17.08 -9.90
CA LEU A 222 -9.24 18.28 -10.08
C LEU A 222 -8.48 18.25 -11.41
N GLN A 223 -7.93 17.09 -11.78
CA GLN A 223 -7.22 16.92 -13.03
C GLN A 223 -8.16 17.09 -14.25
N ILE A 224 -9.40 16.55 -14.21
CA ILE A 224 -10.39 16.81 -15.27
C ILE A 224 -10.65 18.31 -15.40
N ALA A 225 -10.92 18.98 -14.28
CA ALA A 225 -11.25 20.41 -14.27
C ALA A 225 -10.10 21.29 -14.80
N ILE A 226 -8.85 20.96 -14.48
CA ILE A 226 -7.67 21.65 -15.02
C ILE A 226 -7.52 21.39 -16.52
N MET A 227 -7.70 20.11 -16.95
CA MET A 227 -7.43 19.72 -18.32
C MET A 227 -8.52 20.09 -19.33
N PHE A 228 -9.75 20.36 -18.89
CA PHE A 228 -10.87 20.70 -19.76
C PHE A 228 -11.60 21.97 -19.33
N PRO A 229 -10.88 23.12 -19.25
CA PRO A 229 -11.46 24.40 -18.84
C PRO A 229 -12.46 24.96 -19.88
N GLU A 230 -12.59 24.31 -21.04
CA GLU A 230 -13.52 24.65 -22.08
C GLU A 230 -14.96 24.25 -21.77
N LEU A 231 -15.20 23.39 -20.79
CA LEU A 231 -16.54 22.95 -20.41
C LEU A 231 -17.19 23.96 -19.43
N LYS A 232 -18.49 24.21 -19.59
CA LYS A 232 -19.27 25.14 -18.72
C LYS A 232 -19.18 24.82 -17.24
N GLU A 233 -19.17 23.53 -16.90
CA GLU A 233 -19.13 23.08 -15.51
C GLU A 233 -17.72 23.06 -14.90
N SER A 234 -16.67 23.24 -15.71
CA SER A 234 -15.28 23.03 -15.30
C SER A 234 -14.87 23.92 -14.12
N LYS A 235 -15.37 25.16 -14.08
CA LYS A 235 -15.09 26.07 -12.96
C LYS A 235 -15.65 25.54 -11.63
N GLU A 236 -16.87 25.03 -11.63
CA GLU A 236 -17.50 24.45 -10.43
C GLU A 236 -16.74 23.20 -9.98
N TRP A 237 -16.34 22.34 -10.91
CA TRP A 237 -15.52 21.17 -10.59
C TRP A 237 -14.18 21.57 -10.01
N PHE A 238 -13.54 22.58 -10.57
CA PHE A 238 -12.26 23.08 -10.09
C PHE A 238 -12.38 23.63 -8.66
N ASP A 239 -13.32 24.55 -8.42
CA ASP A 239 -13.50 25.16 -7.11
C ASP A 239 -13.78 24.08 -6.04
N THR A 240 -14.62 23.11 -6.38
CA THR A 240 -14.96 22.00 -5.48
C THR A 240 -13.77 21.07 -5.26
N ALA A 241 -13.14 20.59 -6.34
CA ALA A 241 -12.06 19.62 -6.24
C ALA A 241 -10.80 20.19 -5.59
N TYR A 242 -10.46 21.45 -5.90
CA TYR A 242 -9.34 22.14 -5.26
C TYR A 242 -9.57 22.26 -3.74
N GLY A 243 -10.78 22.66 -3.34
CA GLY A 243 -11.15 22.73 -1.93
C GLY A 243 -11.05 21.37 -1.24
N ARG A 244 -11.54 20.30 -1.89
CA ARG A 244 -11.45 18.92 -1.40
C ARG A 244 -9.99 18.47 -1.26
N VAL A 245 -9.16 18.65 -2.29
CA VAL A 245 -7.73 18.27 -2.26
C VAL A 245 -7.00 19.00 -1.13
N MET A 246 -7.17 20.33 -0.98
CA MET A 246 -6.52 21.09 0.09
C MET A 246 -6.97 20.63 1.49
N HIS A 247 -8.24 20.29 1.63
CA HIS A 247 -8.79 19.74 2.87
C HIS A 247 -8.19 18.35 3.17
N GLU A 248 -8.26 17.44 2.21
CA GLU A 248 -7.84 16.05 2.41
C GLU A 248 -6.33 15.93 2.67
N VAL A 249 -5.48 16.66 1.91
CA VAL A 249 -4.03 16.70 2.17
C VAL A 249 -3.72 17.11 3.62
N ARG A 250 -4.53 18.00 4.20
CA ARG A 250 -4.34 18.43 5.58
C ARG A 250 -4.83 17.43 6.61
N PHE A 251 -5.91 16.68 6.33
CA PHE A 251 -6.61 15.87 7.32
C PHE A 251 -6.42 14.35 7.17
N CYS A 252 -5.99 13.87 5.97
CA CYS A 252 -5.66 12.46 5.79
C CYS A 252 -4.29 12.07 6.33
N PHE A 253 -3.40 13.03 6.53
CA PHE A 253 -2.04 12.78 7.00
C PHE A 253 -1.84 13.39 8.38
N SER A 254 -1.11 12.67 9.23
CA SER A 254 -0.66 13.18 10.53
C SER A 254 0.41 14.26 10.36
N ASP A 255 0.81 14.88 11.46
CA ASP A 255 1.92 15.83 11.49
C ASP A 255 3.26 15.20 11.06
N ASN A 256 3.38 13.89 11.17
CA ASN A 256 4.53 13.12 10.66
C ASN A 256 4.45 12.83 9.15
N GLY A 257 3.38 13.26 8.48
CA GLY A 257 3.13 12.96 7.07
C GLY A 257 2.64 11.54 6.81
N ILE A 258 2.13 10.84 7.81
CA ILE A 258 1.67 9.46 7.68
C ILE A 258 0.17 9.43 7.42
N HIS A 259 -0.24 8.76 6.34
CA HIS A 259 -1.63 8.61 5.98
C HIS A 259 -2.40 7.82 7.04
N MET A 260 -3.64 8.19 7.28
CA MET A 260 -4.47 7.63 8.36
C MET A 260 -4.72 6.12 8.28
N GLU A 261 -4.61 5.51 7.10
CA GLU A 261 -4.74 4.06 6.92
C GLU A 261 -3.48 3.29 7.34
N LYS A 262 -2.36 3.99 7.56
CA LYS A 262 -1.10 3.52 8.17
C LYS A 262 -0.36 2.38 7.46
N THR A 263 -0.94 1.76 6.46
CA THR A 263 -0.24 0.72 5.69
C THR A 263 0.68 1.38 4.65
N PRO A 264 1.89 0.90 4.42
CA PRO A 264 2.84 1.54 3.51
C PRO A 264 2.29 1.76 2.11
N ILE A 265 1.56 0.78 1.57
CA ILE A 265 1.05 0.84 0.20
C ILE A 265 -0.08 1.86 0.03
N TYR A 266 -1.08 1.89 0.92
CA TYR A 266 -2.18 2.87 0.84
C TYR A 266 -1.71 4.27 1.17
N HIS A 267 -0.72 4.39 2.05
CA HIS A 267 -0.03 5.63 2.31
C HIS A 267 0.63 6.19 1.02
N MET A 268 1.36 5.35 0.29
CA MET A 268 2.04 5.74 -0.95
C MET A 268 1.03 6.09 -2.06
N VAL A 269 -0.02 5.29 -2.23
CA VAL A 269 -1.10 5.55 -3.20
C VAL A 269 -1.75 6.91 -2.96
N ALA A 270 -2.12 7.23 -1.72
CA ALA A 270 -2.70 8.53 -1.37
C ALA A 270 -1.71 9.68 -1.61
N SER A 271 -0.45 9.51 -1.21
CA SER A 271 0.61 10.50 -1.44
C SER A 271 0.81 10.80 -2.92
N ILE A 272 0.86 9.78 -3.77
CA ILE A 272 1.02 9.92 -5.22
C ILE A 272 -0.18 10.64 -5.84
N ALA A 273 -1.40 10.25 -5.48
CA ALA A 273 -2.61 10.88 -6.02
C ALA A 273 -2.64 12.38 -5.72
N PHE A 274 -2.33 12.77 -4.49
CA PHE A 274 -2.25 14.19 -4.13
C PHE A 274 -1.06 14.90 -4.78
N ALA A 275 0.12 14.28 -4.80
CA ALA A 275 1.29 14.86 -5.44
C ALA A 275 1.03 15.18 -6.92
N GLN A 276 0.36 14.28 -7.65
CA GLN A 276 -0.06 14.53 -9.04
C GLN A 276 -0.98 15.74 -9.13
N ALA A 277 -2.00 15.84 -8.27
CA ALA A 277 -2.92 16.98 -8.25
C ALA A 277 -2.17 18.31 -7.97
N LEU A 278 -1.25 18.32 -6.99
CA LEU A 278 -0.46 19.51 -6.66
C LEU A 278 0.50 19.90 -7.80
N VAL A 279 1.13 18.93 -8.45
CA VAL A 279 2.01 19.17 -9.61
C VAL A 279 1.21 19.74 -10.79
N MET A 280 0.01 19.19 -11.03
CA MET A 280 -0.90 19.75 -12.06
C MET A 280 -1.25 21.21 -11.77
N CYS A 281 -1.57 21.54 -10.51
CA CYS A 281 -1.80 22.93 -10.11
C CYS A 281 -0.56 23.79 -10.41
N ARG A 282 0.63 23.41 -9.95
CA ARG A 282 1.88 24.15 -10.14
C ARG A 282 2.22 24.36 -11.61
N LYS A 283 2.08 23.32 -12.45
CA LYS A 283 2.36 23.42 -13.91
C LYS A 283 1.42 24.39 -14.63
N ASN A 284 0.23 24.60 -14.10
CA ASN A 284 -0.79 25.49 -14.67
C ASN A 284 -0.91 26.84 -13.93
N GLY A 285 0.08 27.21 -13.13
CA GLY A 285 0.13 28.51 -12.44
C GLY A 285 -0.93 28.66 -11.34
N ILE A 286 -1.51 27.57 -10.86
CA ILE A 286 -2.48 27.54 -9.77
C ILE A 286 -1.72 27.48 -8.46
N TYR A 287 -2.07 28.35 -7.53
CA TYR A 287 -1.41 28.42 -6.22
C TYR A 287 -1.61 27.11 -5.42
N VAL A 288 -0.55 26.65 -4.79
CA VAL A 288 -0.57 25.51 -3.85
C VAL A 288 0.10 25.97 -2.56
N PRO A 289 -0.58 25.90 -1.40
CA PRO A 289 0.00 26.29 -0.12
C PRO A 289 1.21 25.43 0.26
N ASP A 290 2.20 26.04 0.92
CA ASP A 290 3.45 25.35 1.31
C ASP A 290 3.21 24.14 2.20
N TYR A 291 2.19 24.19 3.08
CA TYR A 291 1.87 23.05 3.93
C TYR A 291 1.53 21.79 3.13
N ALA A 292 0.89 21.94 1.96
CA ALA A 292 0.51 20.79 1.15
C ALA A 292 1.76 20.10 0.55
N TRP A 293 2.73 20.88 0.12
CA TRP A 293 4.02 20.34 -0.34
C TRP A 293 4.80 19.68 0.79
N GLU A 294 4.80 20.29 1.99
CA GLU A 294 5.49 19.71 3.15
C GLU A 294 4.86 18.38 3.60
N VAL A 295 3.54 18.23 3.53
CA VAL A 295 2.87 16.95 3.80
C VAL A 295 3.35 15.88 2.83
N ILE A 296 3.37 16.15 1.53
CA ILE A 296 3.86 15.18 0.53
C ILE A 296 5.34 14.85 0.75
N ARG A 297 6.17 15.84 1.05
CA ARG A 297 7.59 15.62 1.36
C ARG A 297 7.76 14.70 2.57
N ARG A 298 7.05 14.97 3.69
CA ARG A 298 7.08 14.12 4.90
C ARG A 298 6.56 12.72 4.63
N SER A 299 5.50 12.61 3.81
CA SER A 299 4.97 11.29 3.46
C SER A 299 6.00 10.42 2.73
N ALA A 300 6.78 11.00 1.84
CA ALA A 300 7.87 10.28 1.18
C ALA A 300 9.03 9.93 2.14
N LEU A 301 9.38 10.83 3.06
CA LEU A 301 10.39 10.55 4.10
C LEU A 301 9.95 9.43 5.06
N TYR A 302 8.65 9.32 5.33
CA TYR A 302 8.13 8.18 6.10
C TYR A 302 8.41 6.85 5.39
N ILE A 303 8.15 6.74 4.09
CA ILE A 303 8.49 5.52 3.34
C ILE A 303 10.00 5.26 3.41
N CYS A 304 10.85 6.27 3.24
CA CYS A 304 12.30 6.11 3.41
C CYS A 304 12.66 5.52 4.78
N SER A 305 11.97 5.95 5.84
CA SER A 305 12.21 5.46 7.20
C SER A 305 11.91 3.97 7.38
N LEU A 306 11.02 3.41 6.56
CA LEU A 306 10.61 2.01 6.62
C LEU A 306 11.52 1.08 5.81
N ILE A 307 12.27 1.59 4.81
CA ILE A 307 13.07 0.75 3.91
C ILE A 307 14.08 -0.09 4.69
N LYS A 308 14.01 -1.40 4.45
CA LYS A 308 14.82 -2.44 5.08
C LYS A 308 16.20 -2.58 4.42
N PRO A 309 17.14 -3.34 5.01
CA PRO A 309 18.45 -3.58 4.40
C PRO A 309 18.38 -4.23 3.02
N ASP A 310 17.38 -5.07 2.74
CA ASP A 310 17.13 -5.70 1.44
C ASP A 310 16.41 -4.76 0.43
N LEU A 311 16.23 -3.48 0.80
CA LEU A 311 15.54 -2.46 0.01
C LEU A 311 14.02 -2.68 -0.15
N SER A 312 13.42 -3.55 0.65
CA SER A 312 11.97 -3.71 0.73
C SER A 312 11.34 -2.86 1.84
N THR A 313 10.01 -2.77 1.84
CA THR A 313 9.22 -2.20 2.94
C THR A 313 8.61 -3.30 3.80
N PRO A 314 8.32 -3.05 5.10
CA PRO A 314 7.58 -3.98 5.93
C PRO A 314 6.12 -4.11 5.46
N MET A 315 5.54 -5.32 5.65
CA MET A 315 4.15 -5.61 5.27
C MET A 315 3.17 -5.31 6.41
N ILE A 316 3.03 -4.04 6.78
CA ILE A 316 2.14 -3.62 7.88
C ILE A 316 0.68 -3.67 7.42
N GLY A 317 -0.15 -4.47 8.08
CA GLY A 317 -1.56 -4.64 7.76
C GLY A 317 -1.77 -5.18 6.33
N ASP A 318 -2.66 -4.56 5.57
CA ASP A 318 -2.94 -4.97 4.18
C ASP A 318 -1.87 -4.53 3.16
N ALA A 319 -0.63 -4.33 3.57
CA ALA A 319 0.44 -4.05 2.62
C ALA A 319 0.90 -5.32 1.89
N ASP A 320 1.16 -5.18 0.59
CA ASP A 320 1.99 -6.11 -0.15
C ASP A 320 3.47 -5.75 0.08
N ARG A 321 4.38 -6.66 -0.25
CA ARG A 321 5.80 -6.34 -0.23
C ARG A 321 6.14 -5.43 -1.40
N ASP A 322 6.57 -4.22 -1.09
CA ASP A 322 7.25 -3.34 -2.02
C ASP A 322 8.76 -3.43 -1.83
N ASP A 323 9.52 -3.44 -2.92
CA ASP A 323 10.97 -3.30 -2.87
C ASP A 323 11.50 -2.45 -4.03
N LEU A 324 12.69 -1.89 -3.84
CA LEU A 324 13.31 -1.02 -4.83
C LEU A 324 14.01 -1.78 -5.97
N THR A 325 14.11 -3.10 -5.91
CA THR A 325 14.92 -3.92 -6.83
C THR A 325 14.07 -4.73 -7.80
N THR A 326 12.85 -5.11 -7.40
CA THR A 326 11.99 -6.01 -8.16
C THR A 326 10.81 -5.23 -8.73
N ARG A 327 10.58 -5.36 -10.05
CA ARG A 327 9.33 -4.91 -10.65
C ARG A 327 8.20 -5.79 -10.10
N ARG A 328 7.12 -5.20 -9.65
CA ARG A 328 5.96 -5.98 -9.23
C ARG A 328 5.49 -6.87 -10.37
N ALA A 329 5.19 -8.13 -10.07
CA ALA A 329 4.45 -8.98 -10.98
C ALA A 329 3.07 -8.36 -11.27
N ASP A 330 2.40 -8.78 -12.33
CA ASP A 330 1.10 -8.25 -12.83
C ASP A 330 -0.03 -8.16 -11.77
N THR A 331 0.19 -8.64 -10.57
CA THR A 331 -0.71 -8.51 -9.43
C THR A 331 -0.83 -7.08 -8.89
N SER A 332 0.09 -6.18 -9.23
CA SER A 332 0.05 -4.75 -8.88
C SER A 332 -1.00 -3.93 -9.65
N ILE A 333 -1.74 -4.56 -10.53
CA ILE A 333 -2.92 -4.05 -11.23
C ILE A 333 -3.89 -3.30 -10.32
N TYR A 334 -3.89 -3.63 -9.05
CA TYR A 334 -4.88 -3.15 -8.11
C TYR A 334 -4.69 -1.70 -7.67
N GLU A 335 -3.53 -1.13 -7.81
CA GLU A 335 -3.22 0.06 -7.03
C GLU A 335 -2.88 1.30 -7.84
N GLY A 336 -3.00 1.22 -9.14
CA GLY A 336 -3.12 2.38 -10.02
C GLY A 336 -2.05 3.46 -9.85
N MET A 337 -0.87 3.07 -9.37
CA MET A 337 0.24 4.00 -9.28
C MET A 337 0.76 4.30 -10.67
N ASN A 338 0.34 5.41 -11.22
CA ASN A 338 0.64 5.75 -12.59
C ASN A 338 1.95 6.52 -12.73
N LEU A 339 3.02 5.90 -12.29
CA LEU A 339 4.36 6.34 -12.66
C LEU A 339 4.81 5.72 -14.00
N SER A 340 3.93 4.99 -14.65
CA SER A 340 4.19 4.24 -15.88
C SER A 340 4.58 5.09 -17.07
N PHE A 341 4.33 6.39 -17.05
CA PHE A 341 4.75 7.33 -18.08
C PHE A 341 6.04 8.06 -17.75
N PHE A 342 6.66 7.79 -16.60
CA PHE A 342 7.98 8.34 -16.30
C PHE A 342 9.07 7.58 -17.06
N PRO A 343 10.11 8.30 -17.55
CA PRO A 343 10.99 7.81 -18.63
C PRO A 343 12.10 6.86 -18.20
N GLU A 344 11.93 6.01 -17.22
CA GLU A 344 12.95 5.04 -16.82
C GLU A 344 12.36 3.69 -16.53
N ASP A 345 13.12 2.63 -16.77
CA ASP A 345 12.83 1.26 -16.35
C ASP A 345 13.02 1.12 -14.84
N LEU A 346 12.15 1.80 -14.10
CA LEU A 346 12.10 1.78 -12.66
C LEU A 346 10.81 1.10 -12.20
N ASN A 347 10.91 0.30 -11.14
CA ASN A 347 9.70 -0.13 -10.45
C ASN A 347 9.01 1.06 -9.76
N GLU A 348 7.78 0.85 -9.31
CA GLU A 348 6.92 1.92 -8.79
C GLU A 348 7.56 2.65 -7.61
N LEU A 349 8.17 1.94 -6.66
CA LEU A 349 8.80 2.54 -5.48
C LEU A 349 10.04 3.35 -5.84
N ARG A 350 10.87 2.86 -6.77
CA ARG A 350 12.02 3.63 -7.26
C ARG A 350 11.61 4.87 -8.05
N ALA A 351 10.60 4.72 -8.92
CA ALA A 351 10.05 5.82 -9.68
C ALA A 351 9.47 6.90 -8.74
N TYR A 352 8.76 6.47 -7.67
CA TYR A 352 8.28 7.39 -6.65
C TYR A 352 9.41 8.13 -5.95
N MET A 353 10.47 7.43 -5.50
CA MET A 353 11.63 8.06 -4.86
C MET A 353 12.33 9.04 -5.77
N LYS A 354 12.51 8.68 -7.05
CA LYS A 354 13.11 9.59 -8.04
C LYS A 354 12.25 10.83 -8.24
N TRP A 355 10.95 10.67 -8.39
CA TRP A 355 10.03 11.78 -8.55
C TRP A 355 10.03 12.72 -7.33
N MET A 356 10.09 12.16 -6.11
CA MET A 356 10.21 12.96 -4.89
C MET A 356 11.54 13.74 -4.84
N TYR A 357 12.64 13.13 -5.31
CA TYR A 357 13.91 13.86 -5.47
C TYR A 357 13.79 15.03 -6.45
N GLU A 358 13.16 14.84 -7.59
CA GLU A 358 12.91 15.91 -8.57
C GLU A 358 12.02 17.04 -8.01
N LEU A 359 11.08 16.70 -7.14
CA LEU A 359 10.17 17.69 -6.54
C LEU A 359 10.81 18.49 -5.41
N PHE A 360 11.62 17.85 -4.56
CA PHE A 360 12.08 18.40 -3.27
C PHE A 360 13.61 18.54 -3.15
N GLY A 361 14.39 17.79 -3.91
CA GLY A 361 15.85 17.82 -3.87
C GLY A 361 16.47 17.11 -2.66
N ASP A 362 15.69 16.40 -1.83
CA ASP A 362 16.23 15.66 -0.68
C ASP A 362 17.08 14.49 -1.15
N LYS A 363 18.34 14.45 -0.71
CA LYS A 363 19.31 13.45 -1.15
C LYS A 363 19.00 12.02 -0.71
N GLU A 364 18.20 11.87 0.33
CA GLU A 364 17.69 10.58 0.79
C GLU A 364 16.81 9.91 -0.28
N PHE A 365 16.00 10.67 -1.00
CA PHE A 365 15.21 10.12 -2.11
C PHE A 365 16.13 9.63 -3.26
N LEU A 366 17.16 10.38 -3.61
CA LEU A 366 18.14 9.97 -4.62
C LEU A 366 18.90 8.70 -4.18
N TYR A 367 19.25 8.60 -2.89
CA TYR A 367 19.93 7.43 -2.33
C TYR A 367 19.13 6.16 -2.57
N PHE A 368 17.82 6.17 -2.33
CA PHE A 368 16.98 5.01 -2.56
C PHE A 368 16.65 4.82 -4.06
N ALA A 369 16.36 5.87 -4.80
CA ALA A 369 16.09 5.78 -6.24
C ALA A 369 17.25 5.16 -7.03
N THR A 370 18.51 5.38 -6.58
CA THR A 370 19.72 4.86 -7.21
C THR A 370 20.28 3.59 -6.56
N LEU A 371 19.50 2.94 -5.68
CA LEU A 371 19.94 1.75 -4.94
C LEU A 371 21.27 2.00 -4.19
N ARG A 372 21.32 3.09 -3.42
CA ARG A 372 22.47 3.52 -2.60
C ARG A 372 23.71 4.00 -3.37
N LYS A 373 23.62 4.18 -4.71
CA LYS A 373 24.78 4.58 -5.52
C LYS A 373 25.05 6.08 -5.49
N GLU A 374 24.01 6.89 -5.38
CA GLU A 374 24.08 8.35 -5.34
C GLU A 374 23.21 8.87 -4.19
N GLY A 375 23.36 10.15 -3.84
CA GLY A 375 22.63 10.75 -2.75
C GLY A 375 23.29 10.54 -1.40
N GLU A 376 22.52 10.63 -0.33
CA GLU A 376 22.99 10.47 1.05
C GLU A 376 21.99 9.60 1.83
N ALA A 377 22.48 8.64 2.61
CA ALA A 377 21.65 7.88 3.53
C ALA A 377 20.94 8.80 4.53
N PRO A 378 19.75 8.45 5.02
CA PRO A 378 19.10 9.21 6.08
C PRO A 378 20.02 9.39 7.29
N LYS A 379 19.97 10.57 7.91
CA LYS A 379 20.88 10.94 9.02
C LYS A 379 20.58 10.21 10.33
N THR A 380 19.33 9.78 10.51
CA THR A 380 18.94 9.00 11.69
C THR A 380 18.73 7.54 11.34
N ASN A 381 19.07 6.66 12.27
CA ASN A 381 18.85 5.22 12.17
C ASN A 381 17.52 4.79 12.81
N ASP A 382 16.97 5.61 13.70
CA ASP A 382 15.85 5.22 14.53
C ASP A 382 14.68 6.18 14.34
N TYR A 383 13.48 5.62 14.19
CA TYR A 383 12.24 6.38 13.95
C TYR A 383 11.16 5.96 14.93
N LYS A 384 10.55 6.95 15.56
CA LYS A 384 9.46 6.79 16.51
C LYS A 384 8.25 7.62 16.06
N PHE A 385 7.26 6.95 15.52
CA PHE A 385 5.98 7.55 15.13
C PHE A 385 4.91 7.13 16.14
N SER A 386 4.93 7.79 17.29
CA SER A 386 4.12 7.37 18.46
C SER A 386 2.62 7.48 18.25
N GLU A 387 2.16 8.49 17.51
CA GLU A 387 0.74 8.69 17.22
C GLU A 387 0.21 7.63 16.25
N GLU A 388 1.06 7.18 15.33
CA GLU A 388 0.73 6.16 14.36
C GLU A 388 1.04 4.75 14.85
N GLY A 389 1.84 4.66 15.91
CA GLY A 389 2.22 3.39 16.52
C GLY A 389 3.26 2.61 15.73
N VAL A 390 4.14 3.27 14.96
CA VAL A 390 5.20 2.63 14.18
C VAL A 390 6.56 2.99 14.75
N TYR A 391 7.41 1.98 14.94
CA TYR A 391 8.72 2.11 15.54
C TYR A 391 9.75 1.33 14.74
N VAL A 392 10.83 1.98 14.35
CA VAL A 392 11.92 1.39 13.58
C VAL A 392 13.26 1.69 14.25
N MET A 393 14.09 0.67 14.40
CA MET A 393 15.49 0.80 14.81
C MET A 393 16.40 0.02 13.87
N ARG A 394 17.58 0.53 13.64
CA ARG A 394 18.59 -0.15 12.81
C ARG A 394 20.01 0.14 13.25
N SER A 395 20.96 -0.73 12.87
CA SER A 395 22.39 -0.50 13.13
C SER A 395 23.03 0.41 12.09
N GLY A 396 22.43 0.53 10.91
CA GLY A 396 22.91 1.33 9.79
C GLY A 396 21.97 1.30 8.59
N TRP A 397 22.44 1.81 7.43
CA TRP A 397 21.67 1.88 6.18
C TRP A 397 22.26 1.01 5.06
N ASP A 398 23.31 0.26 5.35
CA ASP A 398 23.90 -0.65 4.39
C ASP A 398 23.13 -1.99 4.30
N GLU A 399 23.52 -2.81 3.35
CA GLU A 399 22.91 -4.10 3.05
C GLU A 399 23.05 -5.16 4.14
N LYS A 400 23.97 -4.96 5.11
CA LYS A 400 24.23 -5.86 6.24
C LYS A 400 23.75 -5.30 7.57
N ALA A 401 23.03 -4.20 7.55
CA ALA A 401 22.51 -3.60 8.77
C ALA A 401 21.50 -4.53 9.47
N ASP A 402 21.45 -4.43 10.80
CA ASP A 402 20.37 -5.00 11.58
C ASP A 402 19.16 -4.05 11.51
N TYR A 403 17.96 -4.61 11.53
CA TYR A 403 16.73 -3.85 11.47
C TYR A 403 15.66 -4.48 12.36
N LEU A 404 14.98 -3.63 13.10
CA LEU A 404 13.78 -3.95 13.87
C LEU A 404 12.66 -3.02 13.45
N CYS A 405 11.52 -3.60 13.11
CA CYS A 405 10.28 -2.85 12.98
C CYS A 405 9.20 -3.48 13.85
N THR A 406 8.47 -2.65 14.53
CA THR A 406 7.25 -3.07 15.22
C THR A 406 6.19 -2.01 15.03
N HIS A 407 4.97 -2.46 14.92
CA HIS A 407 3.85 -1.55 14.90
C HIS A 407 2.85 -1.94 15.97
N SER A 408 2.24 -0.93 16.48
CA SER A 408 1.25 -1.01 17.52
C SER A 408 0.10 -0.14 17.04
N THR A 409 -0.45 -0.52 15.87
CA THR A 409 -1.48 0.28 15.23
C THR A 409 -2.65 0.37 16.20
N GLN A 410 -2.92 1.58 16.66
CA GLN A 410 -4.14 1.84 17.39
C GLN A 410 -5.29 1.49 16.46
N LEU A 411 -6.08 0.52 16.84
CA LEU A 411 -7.29 0.11 16.09
C LEU A 411 -8.37 1.21 16.14
N GLU A 412 -7.98 2.42 16.52
CA GLU A 412 -8.82 3.54 16.94
C GLU A 412 -9.29 4.47 15.85
N LEU A 413 -8.96 4.26 14.61
CA LEU A 413 -9.48 5.18 13.60
C LEU A 413 -10.93 4.86 13.24
N GLY A 414 -11.79 4.93 14.27
CA GLY A 414 -13.23 4.85 14.14
C GLY A 414 -13.70 3.55 13.49
N GLU A 415 -14.90 3.54 12.99
CA GLU A 415 -15.60 2.39 12.46
C GLU A 415 -14.97 1.75 11.20
N ARG A 416 -13.80 2.22 10.72
CA ARG A 416 -13.28 1.91 9.36
C ARG A 416 -11.79 1.60 9.25
N SER A 417 -11.17 1.03 10.25
CA SER A 417 -9.80 0.50 10.10
C SER A 417 -9.82 -0.78 9.23
N THR A 418 -10.13 -0.61 7.92
CA THR A 418 -10.35 -1.73 7.00
C THR A 418 -9.08 -2.49 6.67
N HIS A 419 -7.90 -1.85 6.83
CA HIS A 419 -6.59 -2.38 6.43
C HIS A 419 -5.70 -2.81 7.60
N SER A 420 -6.15 -2.68 8.85
CA SER A 420 -5.38 -3.13 10.02
C SER A 420 -5.63 -4.61 10.32
N HIS A 421 -4.59 -5.28 10.80
CA HIS A 421 -4.66 -6.65 11.31
C HIS A 421 -4.67 -6.67 12.86
N ASN A 422 -4.78 -7.84 13.47
CA ASN A 422 -4.65 -8.04 14.91
C ASN A 422 -3.18 -8.31 15.27
N ASP A 423 -2.32 -7.39 14.93
CA ASP A 423 -0.87 -7.49 14.86
C ASP A 423 -0.13 -6.54 15.80
N SER A 424 -0.81 -6.00 16.81
CA SER A 424 -0.17 -5.10 17.79
C SER A 424 1.05 -5.74 18.44
N MET A 425 2.15 -4.99 18.49
CA MET A 425 3.48 -5.43 18.93
C MET A 425 4.06 -6.57 18.07
N HIS A 426 3.58 -6.73 16.83
CA HIS A 426 4.26 -7.57 15.84
C HIS A 426 5.72 -7.15 15.72
N ALA A 427 6.61 -8.11 15.52
CA ALA A 427 8.03 -7.86 15.37
C ALA A 427 8.54 -8.35 14.02
N GLU A 428 9.08 -7.44 13.19
CA GLU A 428 9.95 -7.80 12.07
C GLU A 428 11.40 -7.67 12.51
N VAL A 429 12.20 -8.69 12.22
CA VAL A 429 13.61 -8.79 12.62
C VAL A 429 14.46 -9.14 11.41
N THR A 430 15.38 -8.24 11.08
CA THR A 430 16.47 -8.49 10.14
C THR A 430 17.79 -8.45 10.94
N LEU A 431 18.66 -9.44 10.77
CA LEU A 431 19.96 -9.51 11.41
C LEU A 431 21.04 -9.73 10.34
N LYS A 432 22.04 -8.84 10.33
CA LYS A 432 23.13 -8.85 9.32
C LYS A 432 22.62 -8.80 7.87
N GLY A 433 21.52 -8.07 7.64
CA GLY A 433 20.90 -7.91 6.33
C GLY A 433 19.94 -9.02 5.92
N GLU A 434 19.78 -10.07 6.74
CA GLU A 434 18.91 -11.20 6.44
C GLU A 434 17.60 -11.13 7.22
N ASP A 435 16.47 -11.25 6.53
CA ASP A 435 15.16 -11.33 7.16
C ASP A 435 14.97 -12.63 7.91
N ILE A 436 14.62 -12.56 9.18
CA ILE A 436 14.45 -13.71 10.05
C ILE A 436 13.00 -13.83 10.51
N LEU A 437 12.46 -12.82 11.16
CA LEU A 437 11.05 -12.76 11.51
C LEU A 437 10.37 -11.77 10.60
N VAL A 438 9.33 -12.23 9.89
CA VAL A 438 8.62 -11.46 8.87
C VAL A 438 7.12 -11.43 9.12
N ASP A 439 6.42 -10.49 8.50
CA ASP A 439 4.96 -10.53 8.45
C ASP A 439 4.47 -11.57 7.45
N SER A 440 3.32 -12.16 7.72
CA SER A 440 2.70 -13.15 6.82
C SER A 440 2.01 -12.51 5.61
N GLY A 441 1.79 -11.19 5.63
CA GLY A 441 1.06 -10.44 4.61
C GLY A 441 -0.46 -10.57 4.72
N ARG A 442 -1.18 -10.19 3.65
CA ARG A 442 -2.66 -10.09 3.65
C ARG A 442 -3.39 -11.18 2.86
N TYR A 443 -2.75 -11.78 1.88
CA TYR A 443 -3.23 -12.76 0.91
C TYR A 443 -4.42 -12.28 0.08
N ILE A 444 -5.61 -12.13 0.67
CA ILE A 444 -6.86 -11.73 -0.02
C ILE A 444 -7.62 -10.68 0.77
N TYR A 445 -8.50 -9.93 0.09
CA TYR A 445 -9.40 -8.98 0.75
C TYR A 445 -10.74 -9.62 1.14
N ARG A 446 -11.66 -9.70 0.19
CA ARG A 446 -13.03 -10.17 0.41
C ARG A 446 -13.34 -11.28 -0.57
N SER A 447 -13.50 -12.47 -0.05
CA SER A 447 -14.01 -13.60 -0.80
C SER A 447 -15.13 -14.26 -0.01
N SER A 448 -16.24 -14.55 -0.67
CA SER A 448 -17.33 -15.31 -0.05
C SER A 448 -16.95 -16.77 0.18
N VAL A 449 -15.99 -17.28 -0.58
CA VAL A 449 -15.51 -18.66 -0.55
C VAL A 449 -14.30 -18.82 0.38
N TRP A 450 -13.35 -17.87 0.32
CA TRP A 450 -12.09 -17.95 1.08
C TRP A 450 -12.06 -17.02 2.30
N LYS A 451 -13.23 -16.69 2.86
CA LYS A 451 -13.36 -15.82 4.04
C LYS A 451 -12.50 -16.26 5.23
N ASP A 452 -12.32 -17.59 5.40
CA ASP A 452 -11.52 -18.15 6.49
C ASP A 452 -10.02 -17.88 6.31
N TRP A 453 -9.54 -17.73 5.07
CA TRP A 453 -8.17 -17.32 4.81
C TRP A 453 -7.95 -15.84 5.11
N ARG A 454 -8.88 -14.98 4.74
CA ARG A 454 -8.82 -13.59 5.14
C ARG A 454 -8.81 -13.46 6.67
N ALA A 455 -9.69 -14.19 7.34
CA ALA A 455 -9.74 -14.20 8.80
C ALA A 455 -8.40 -14.65 9.41
N TYR A 456 -7.75 -15.69 8.86
CA TYR A 456 -6.45 -16.15 9.31
C TYR A 456 -5.37 -15.07 9.15
N PHE A 457 -5.20 -14.49 7.95
CA PHE A 457 -4.15 -13.50 7.71
C PHE A 457 -4.36 -12.20 8.50
N CYS A 458 -5.59 -11.88 8.89
CA CYS A 458 -5.87 -10.75 9.79
C CYS A 458 -5.77 -11.10 11.28
N SER A 459 -5.67 -12.37 11.63
CA SER A 459 -5.65 -12.87 13.02
C SER A 459 -4.28 -12.69 13.64
N ALA A 460 -4.22 -12.45 14.95
CA ALA A 460 -2.97 -12.45 15.72
C ALA A 460 -2.16 -13.76 15.55
N LEU A 461 -2.81 -14.88 15.21
CA LEU A 461 -2.14 -16.16 14.94
C LEU A 461 -1.22 -16.12 13.72
N ALA A 462 -1.49 -15.24 12.75
CA ALA A 462 -0.68 -15.11 11.55
C ALA A 462 0.50 -14.13 11.71
N HIS A 463 0.62 -13.48 12.89
CA HIS A 463 1.63 -12.46 13.15
C HIS A 463 2.59 -12.84 14.28
N ASN A 464 3.73 -12.15 14.35
CA ASN A 464 4.76 -12.37 15.38
C ASN A 464 4.37 -11.66 16.68
N THR A 465 3.25 -12.03 17.27
CA THR A 465 2.66 -11.42 18.47
C THR A 465 1.98 -12.45 19.37
N LEU A 466 1.50 -12.00 20.53
CA LEU A 466 0.81 -12.84 21.50
C LEU A 466 -0.69 -12.93 21.21
N TYR A 467 -1.21 -14.13 21.24
CA TYR A 467 -2.63 -14.47 21.11
C TYR A 467 -3.14 -15.15 22.38
N VAL A 468 -4.31 -14.77 22.89
CA VAL A 468 -4.82 -15.21 24.18
C VAL A 468 -6.22 -15.82 24.05
N ASP A 469 -6.43 -17.05 24.53
CA ASP A 469 -7.72 -17.75 24.65
C ASP A 469 -8.52 -17.85 23.35
N ASN A 470 -7.86 -17.90 22.21
CA ASN A 470 -8.49 -17.79 20.89
C ASN A 470 -9.34 -16.52 20.68
N HIS A 471 -8.96 -15.43 21.36
CA HIS A 471 -9.57 -14.12 21.24
C HIS A 471 -8.67 -13.15 20.47
N GLU A 472 -9.26 -12.47 19.50
CA GLU A 472 -8.58 -11.40 18.77
C GLU A 472 -8.46 -10.11 19.60
N LEU A 473 -7.49 -9.27 19.22
CA LEU A 473 -7.34 -7.93 19.80
C LEU A 473 -8.56 -7.07 19.52
N GLY A 474 -9.36 -6.83 20.52
CA GLY A 474 -10.65 -6.21 20.30
C GLY A 474 -11.63 -7.17 19.60
N GLU A 475 -12.89 -7.10 19.96
CA GLU A 475 -13.91 -7.94 19.35
C GLU A 475 -14.19 -7.49 17.92
N ILE A 476 -13.96 -8.37 16.94
CA ILE A 476 -14.38 -8.15 15.55
C ILE A 476 -15.85 -8.53 15.44
N LYS A 477 -16.75 -7.54 15.47
CA LYS A 477 -18.13 -7.72 15.07
C LYS A 477 -18.33 -7.17 13.66
N GLY A 478 -18.25 -8.03 12.66
CA GLY A 478 -18.28 -7.62 11.27
C GLY A 478 -16.93 -7.02 10.81
N VAL A 479 -16.91 -6.45 9.61
CA VAL A 479 -15.68 -5.94 8.98
C VAL A 479 -15.14 -4.67 9.66
N ASP A 480 -15.93 -3.99 10.49
CA ASP A 480 -15.71 -2.59 10.84
C ASP A 480 -15.86 -2.23 12.34
N ARG A 481 -15.94 -3.21 13.24
CA ARG A 481 -16.12 -2.89 14.67
C ARG A 481 -15.04 -3.52 15.52
N ARG A 482 -13.98 -2.78 15.71
CA ARG A 482 -12.88 -3.13 16.62
C ARG A 482 -13.01 -2.36 17.90
N ARG A 483 -12.76 -3.03 19.03
CA ARG A 483 -12.64 -2.34 20.33
C ARG A 483 -11.45 -1.43 20.32
N ASN A 484 -11.53 -0.40 21.12
CA ASN A 484 -10.50 0.59 21.38
C ASN A 484 -9.27 -0.08 22.03
N VAL A 485 -8.32 -0.51 21.21
CA VAL A 485 -7.04 -1.06 21.70
C VAL A 485 -6.03 0.08 21.73
N ARG A 486 -5.53 0.35 22.95
CA ARG A 486 -4.49 1.37 23.15
C ARG A 486 -3.15 0.70 23.36
N CYS A 487 -2.16 1.23 22.70
CA CYS A 487 -0.78 0.84 22.82
C CYS A 487 0.03 1.97 23.48
N LEU A 488 0.96 1.58 24.36
CA LEU A 488 1.82 2.51 25.06
C LEU A 488 3.28 2.19 24.73
N CYS A 489 4.03 3.21 24.36
CA CYS A 489 5.48 3.13 24.26
C CYS A 489 6.08 3.60 25.59
N HIS A 490 6.65 2.66 26.34
CA HIS A 490 7.28 2.92 27.64
C HIS A 490 8.70 3.45 27.47
N PHE A 491 9.44 2.93 26.47
CA PHE A 491 10.78 3.36 26.14
C PHE A 491 11.08 3.15 24.66
N PHE A 492 11.81 4.09 24.08
CA PHE A 492 12.36 4.00 22.73
C PHE A 492 13.70 4.77 22.72
N GLY A 493 14.79 4.08 22.45
CA GLY A 493 16.11 4.71 22.42
C GLY A 493 17.24 3.74 22.75
N GLU A 494 18.42 4.31 22.99
CA GLU A 494 19.61 3.57 23.37
C GLU A 494 19.85 3.65 24.87
N LYS A 495 20.26 2.51 25.45
CA LYS A 495 20.70 2.43 26.83
C LYS A 495 21.76 1.35 27.00
N ASP A 496 22.90 1.72 27.58
CA ASP A 496 24.03 0.82 27.87
C ASP A 496 24.52 0.01 26.64
N GLY A 497 24.45 0.60 25.44
CA GLY A 497 24.83 -0.04 24.18
C GLY A 497 23.73 -0.93 23.55
N LEU A 498 22.55 -0.96 24.14
CA LEU A 498 21.38 -1.63 23.60
C LEU A 498 20.45 -0.61 22.92
N LYS A 499 19.87 -0.98 21.78
CA LYS A 499 18.71 -0.30 21.21
C LYS A 499 17.45 -1.02 21.69
N ILE A 500 16.49 -0.28 22.25
CA ILE A 500 15.33 -0.86 22.93
C ILE A 500 14.03 -0.18 22.47
N ILE A 501 13.05 -0.99 22.07
CA ILE A 501 11.66 -0.61 21.89
C ILE A 501 10.84 -1.35 22.95
N ASP A 502 10.14 -0.63 23.82
CA ASP A 502 9.36 -1.19 24.94
C ASP A 502 7.90 -0.76 24.81
N LEU A 503 7.04 -1.68 24.47
CA LEU A 503 5.62 -1.44 24.17
C LEU A 503 4.71 -2.31 25.03
N SER A 504 3.49 -1.84 25.28
CA SER A 504 2.40 -2.65 25.82
C SER A 504 1.07 -2.29 25.16
N HIS A 505 0.07 -3.17 25.27
CA HIS A 505 -1.29 -2.87 24.87
C HIS A 505 -2.34 -3.43 25.84
N ASN A 506 -3.56 -2.90 25.74
CA ASN A 506 -4.71 -3.31 26.54
C ASN A 506 -5.72 -4.20 25.76
N GLY A 507 -5.30 -4.80 24.65
CA GLY A 507 -6.18 -5.51 23.72
C GLY A 507 -6.97 -6.69 24.33
N TYR A 508 -6.48 -7.24 25.43
CA TYR A 508 -7.13 -8.33 26.17
C TYR A 508 -7.68 -7.89 27.56
N ALA A 509 -7.75 -6.59 27.82
CA ALA A 509 -8.30 -6.07 29.08
C ALA A 509 -9.81 -6.34 29.27
N TYR A 510 -10.49 -6.75 28.21
CA TYR A 510 -11.93 -7.07 28.25
C TYR A 510 -12.24 -8.50 28.70
N LEU A 511 -11.22 -9.37 28.80
CA LEU A 511 -11.39 -10.74 29.28
C LEU A 511 -11.87 -10.73 30.75
N PRO A 512 -12.62 -11.74 31.20
CA PRO A 512 -13.03 -11.84 32.61
C PRO A 512 -11.87 -11.82 33.60
N ASP A 513 -10.77 -12.47 33.25
CA ASP A 513 -9.44 -12.34 33.88
C ASP A 513 -8.53 -11.57 32.89
N PRO A 514 -8.36 -10.26 33.05
CA PRO A 514 -7.72 -9.43 32.04
C PRO A 514 -6.22 -9.73 31.90
N VAL A 515 -5.73 -9.67 30.64
CA VAL A 515 -4.32 -9.87 30.30
C VAL A 515 -3.74 -8.60 29.70
N PHE A 516 -2.53 -8.22 30.13
CA PHE A 516 -1.81 -7.03 29.70
C PHE A 516 -0.42 -7.40 29.17
N PRO A 517 -0.27 -7.68 27.88
CA PRO A 517 1.02 -7.96 27.29
C PRO A 517 1.92 -6.72 27.23
N ARG A 518 3.21 -6.91 27.51
CA ARG A 518 4.28 -5.92 27.30
C ARG A 518 5.47 -6.59 26.66
N ARG A 519 5.96 -6.04 25.57
CA ARG A 519 7.09 -6.58 24.80
C ARG A 519 8.23 -5.58 24.73
N LYS A 520 9.45 -6.08 24.95
CA LYS A 520 10.68 -5.35 24.65
C LYS A 520 11.37 -6.02 23.46
N LEU A 521 11.62 -5.23 22.42
CA LEU A 521 12.50 -5.61 21.34
C LEU A 521 13.85 -4.96 21.59
N ILE A 522 14.89 -5.76 21.66
CA ILE A 522 16.22 -5.36 22.08
C ILE A 522 17.21 -5.77 21.00
N MET A 523 17.91 -4.80 20.42
CA MET A 523 19.02 -5.06 19.50
C MET A 523 20.34 -4.81 20.22
N VAL A 524 21.23 -5.79 20.19
CA VAL A 524 22.66 -5.63 20.43
C VAL A 524 23.31 -5.42 19.06
N PRO A 525 23.62 -4.18 18.65
CA PRO A 525 23.99 -3.89 17.28
C PRO A 525 25.17 -4.74 16.77
N GLY A 526 24.99 -5.40 15.62
CA GLY A 526 25.97 -6.28 14.98
C GLY A 526 26.16 -7.64 15.66
N SER A 527 25.30 -8.00 16.63
CA SER A 527 25.40 -9.25 17.37
C SER A 527 24.07 -10.02 17.35
N VAL A 528 23.12 -9.67 18.21
CA VAL A 528 21.88 -10.40 18.41
C VAL A 528 20.67 -9.49 18.56
N VAL A 529 19.49 -10.08 18.36
CA VAL A 529 18.20 -9.47 18.72
C VAL A 529 17.52 -10.32 19.77
N VAL A 530 16.95 -9.70 20.79
CA VAL A 530 16.21 -10.38 21.85
C VAL A 530 14.81 -9.77 21.97
N LEU A 531 13.81 -10.63 21.99
CA LEU A 531 12.42 -10.30 22.28
C LEU A 531 12.14 -10.76 23.72
N VAL A 532 11.62 -9.86 24.57
CA VAL A 532 11.22 -10.20 25.93
C VAL A 532 9.74 -9.85 26.10
N ASP A 533 8.94 -10.87 26.39
CA ASP A 533 7.51 -10.77 26.61
C ASP A 533 7.21 -10.88 28.11
N TYR A 534 6.66 -9.83 28.68
CA TYR A 534 6.05 -9.81 30.01
C TYR A 534 4.54 -9.91 29.84
N VAL A 535 3.94 -10.97 30.35
CA VAL A 535 2.50 -11.16 30.30
C VAL A 535 1.93 -10.94 31.70
N ASP A 536 1.24 -9.82 31.89
CA ASP A 536 0.69 -9.41 33.18
C ASP A 536 -0.79 -9.70 33.28
N GLY A 537 -1.28 -9.88 34.50
CA GLY A 537 -2.70 -10.09 34.80
C GLY A 537 -2.92 -10.42 36.28
N PRO A 538 -4.17 -10.42 36.75
CA PRO A 538 -4.53 -10.82 38.11
C PRO A 538 -4.26 -12.31 38.40
N GLY A 539 -4.19 -13.14 37.39
CA GLY A 539 -3.88 -14.58 37.50
C GLY A 539 -4.93 -15.38 38.24
N LYS A 540 -6.20 -15.03 38.12
CA LYS A 540 -7.31 -15.75 38.73
C LYS A 540 -7.62 -17.03 38.02
N GLU A 541 -7.65 -16.98 36.66
CA GLU A 541 -8.01 -18.07 35.78
C GLU A 541 -6.80 -18.56 34.97
N ASN A 542 -6.89 -19.76 34.40
CA ASN A 542 -5.93 -20.26 33.43
C ASN A 542 -6.30 -19.73 32.05
N HIS A 543 -5.30 -19.38 31.27
CA HIS A 543 -5.38 -18.93 29.89
C HIS A 543 -4.59 -19.84 28.96
N ASP A 544 -4.94 -19.86 27.68
CA ASP A 544 -4.18 -20.44 26.58
C ASP A 544 -3.45 -19.28 25.86
N PHE A 545 -2.15 -19.13 26.10
CA PHE A 545 -1.34 -18.12 25.46
C PHE A 545 -0.58 -18.74 24.28
N ARG A 546 -0.56 -18.07 23.16
CA ARG A 546 0.23 -18.46 21.99
C ARG A 546 1.08 -17.31 21.50
N LEU A 547 2.38 -17.56 21.38
CA LEU A 547 3.32 -16.65 20.75
C LEU A 547 3.80 -17.29 19.46
N SER A 548 3.61 -16.59 18.32
CA SER A 548 3.97 -17.12 17.00
C SER A 548 5.13 -16.34 16.40
N TYR A 549 5.94 -17.03 15.60
CA TYR A 549 7.01 -16.47 14.78
C TYR A 549 6.93 -17.02 13.36
N ASN A 550 6.92 -16.12 12.37
CA ASN A 550 6.84 -16.42 10.95
C ASN A 550 8.20 -16.20 10.29
N PHE A 551 8.58 -17.15 9.48
CA PHE A 551 9.81 -17.14 8.68
C PHE A 551 9.48 -16.99 7.20
N ASN A 552 10.43 -16.57 6.38
CA ASN A 552 10.20 -16.38 4.94
C ASN A 552 10.68 -17.55 4.08
N THR A 553 11.03 -18.67 4.70
CA THR A 553 11.41 -19.92 4.02
C THR A 553 10.78 -21.12 4.71
N THR A 554 10.84 -22.29 4.06
CA THR A 554 10.47 -23.59 4.65
C THR A 554 11.63 -24.28 5.35
N ASP A 555 12.86 -23.74 5.25
CA ASP A 555 14.06 -24.33 5.88
C ASP A 555 14.15 -23.90 7.35
N VAL A 556 13.21 -24.42 8.11
CA VAL A 556 13.04 -24.22 9.56
C VAL A 556 12.98 -25.58 10.22
N LYS A 557 13.79 -25.79 11.25
CA LYS A 557 13.78 -27.01 12.07
C LYS A 557 13.59 -26.63 13.52
N LEU A 558 12.61 -27.23 14.15
CA LEU A 558 12.27 -27.04 15.55
C LEU A 558 12.73 -28.25 16.37
N SER A 559 13.46 -27.99 17.43
CA SER A 559 13.84 -29.00 18.44
C SER A 559 13.70 -28.40 19.85
N ASP A 560 12.78 -28.92 20.65
CA ASP A 560 12.47 -28.43 22.01
C ASP A 560 12.35 -26.89 22.12
N MET A 561 13.38 -26.22 22.63
CA MET A 561 13.44 -24.77 22.83
C MET A 561 14.36 -24.07 21.81
N HIS A 562 14.62 -24.70 20.67
CA HIS A 562 15.59 -24.25 19.70
C HIS A 562 15.05 -24.35 18.26
N ILE A 563 15.31 -23.33 17.46
CA ILE A 563 15.05 -23.32 16.02
C ILE A 563 16.37 -23.13 15.27
N ASP A 564 16.63 -24.04 14.31
CA ASP A 564 17.54 -23.78 13.20
C ASP A 564 16.75 -23.19 12.04
N TYR A 565 17.22 -22.08 11.49
CA TYR A 565 16.62 -21.36 10.37
C TYR A 565 17.66 -21.04 9.31
N VAL A 566 17.31 -21.20 8.04
CA VAL A 566 18.14 -20.76 6.92
C VAL A 566 17.37 -19.72 6.10
N SER A 567 17.96 -18.55 5.94
CA SER A 567 17.35 -17.44 5.20
C SER A 567 17.21 -17.74 3.70
N LYS A 568 16.48 -16.90 2.97
CA LYS A 568 16.35 -17.01 1.48
C LYS A 568 17.69 -16.97 0.76
N ASN A 569 18.68 -16.31 1.32
CA ASN A 569 20.03 -16.23 0.76
C ASN A 569 20.97 -17.36 1.23
N GLY A 570 20.44 -18.34 1.96
CA GLY A 570 21.19 -19.50 2.42
C GLY A 570 22.05 -19.25 3.68
N VAL A 571 21.81 -18.16 4.41
CA VAL A 571 22.53 -17.84 5.64
C VAL A 571 21.85 -18.48 6.84
N PRO A 572 22.60 -19.27 7.67
CA PRO A 572 22.01 -19.96 8.80
C PRO A 572 21.96 -19.11 10.08
N PHE A 573 20.84 -19.19 10.79
CA PHE A 573 20.56 -18.57 12.08
C PHE A 573 20.02 -19.56 13.09
N GLU A 574 20.03 -19.16 14.35
CA GLU A 574 19.49 -19.90 15.48
C GLU A 574 18.58 -19.00 16.31
N LEU A 575 17.50 -19.58 16.83
CA LEU A 575 16.66 -18.93 17.83
C LEU A 575 16.53 -19.86 19.04
N ASP A 576 16.77 -19.33 20.24
CA ASP A 576 16.55 -20.06 21.49
C ASP A 576 15.43 -19.38 22.31
N PHE A 577 14.60 -20.20 22.96
CA PHE A 577 13.47 -19.76 23.77
C PHE A 577 13.70 -20.09 25.23
N VAL A 578 13.29 -19.20 26.10
CA VAL A 578 13.24 -19.43 27.56
C VAL A 578 11.93 -18.88 28.13
N SER A 579 11.38 -19.54 29.14
CA SER A 579 10.22 -19.05 29.89
C SER A 579 10.31 -19.51 31.34
N ASP A 580 9.71 -18.73 32.24
CA ASP A 580 9.55 -19.10 33.65
C ASP A 580 8.31 -20.00 33.90
N VAL A 581 7.53 -20.25 32.85
CA VAL A 581 6.43 -21.23 32.85
C VAL A 581 6.65 -22.29 31.77
N PRO A 582 6.12 -23.51 31.94
CA PRO A 582 6.20 -24.54 30.90
C PRO A 582 5.47 -24.13 29.62
N PHE A 583 6.01 -24.54 28.48
CA PHE A 583 5.36 -24.37 27.18
C PHE A 583 5.60 -25.57 26.27
N THR A 584 4.79 -25.68 25.23
CA THR A 584 5.00 -26.61 24.10
C THR A 584 5.23 -25.79 22.83
N SER A 585 6.01 -26.32 21.92
CA SER A 585 6.27 -25.68 20.64
C SER A 585 5.79 -26.53 19.48
N ARG A 586 5.39 -25.89 18.39
CA ARG A 586 4.92 -26.55 17.17
C ARG A 586 5.40 -25.78 15.94
N LEU A 587 5.91 -26.52 14.96
CA LEU A 587 6.22 -26.00 13.62
C LEU A 587 5.10 -26.36 12.65
N LEU A 588 4.64 -25.37 11.89
CA LEU A 588 3.74 -25.51 10.75
C LEU A 588 4.45 -25.01 9.49
N ILE A 589 4.29 -25.75 8.39
CA ILE A 589 4.79 -25.36 7.06
C ILE A 589 3.67 -25.62 6.06
N GLY A 590 3.12 -24.54 5.47
CA GLY A 590 2.05 -24.64 4.49
C GLY A 590 0.83 -25.45 4.95
N SER A 591 0.48 -25.36 6.24
CA SER A 591 -0.60 -26.13 6.84
C SER A 591 -1.97 -25.51 6.56
N GLU A 592 -2.92 -26.33 6.12
CA GLU A 592 -4.31 -25.95 5.88
C GLU A 592 -5.20 -26.11 7.13
N ASP A 593 -4.91 -27.11 7.96
CA ASP A 593 -5.64 -27.39 9.20
C ASP A 593 -4.70 -27.95 10.30
N PRO A 594 -4.45 -27.18 11.38
CA PRO A 594 -4.80 -25.77 11.50
C PRO A 594 -4.01 -24.93 10.50
N LYS A 595 -4.59 -23.78 10.08
CA LYS A 595 -3.91 -22.85 9.20
C LYS A 595 -2.64 -22.31 9.86
N GLY A 596 -1.53 -22.32 9.11
CA GLY A 596 -0.26 -21.82 9.60
C GLY A 596 0.90 -22.09 8.63
N GLY A 597 1.96 -21.29 8.75
CA GLY A 597 3.14 -21.46 7.90
C GLY A 597 2.92 -21.04 6.45
N TRP A 598 2.28 -19.90 6.24
CA TRP A 598 2.06 -19.29 4.94
C TRP A 598 2.56 -17.85 4.94
N ILE A 599 3.12 -17.42 3.81
CA ILE A 599 3.47 -16.02 3.54
C ILE A 599 2.85 -15.55 2.22
N SER A 600 2.43 -14.30 2.17
CA SER A 600 1.86 -13.67 0.98
C SER A 600 2.55 -12.33 0.75
N TYR A 601 3.38 -12.27 -0.28
CA TYR A 601 4.06 -11.04 -0.68
C TYR A 601 3.19 -10.12 -1.53
N GLY A 602 2.09 -10.64 -2.03
CA GLY A 602 1.14 -9.89 -2.87
C GLY A 602 -0.16 -10.64 -3.11
N TYR A 603 -1.18 -9.88 -3.44
CA TYR A 603 -2.51 -10.39 -3.75
C TYR A 603 -2.54 -11.13 -5.10
N PRO A 604 -3.26 -12.19 -5.25
CA PRO A 604 -3.82 -13.14 -4.27
C PRO A 604 -2.94 -14.41 -4.15
N VAL A 605 -1.66 -14.24 -4.00
CA VAL A 605 -0.69 -15.35 -3.99
C VAL A 605 -0.20 -15.62 -2.56
N ARG A 606 -0.07 -16.88 -2.18
CA ARG A 606 0.57 -17.31 -0.93
C ARG A 606 1.53 -18.46 -1.21
N GLU A 607 2.57 -18.51 -0.42
CA GLU A 607 3.63 -19.52 -0.50
C GLU A 607 3.78 -20.23 0.85
N PRO A 608 4.12 -21.53 0.87
CA PRO A 608 4.49 -22.22 2.11
C PRO A 608 5.72 -21.56 2.74
N ALA A 609 5.68 -21.37 4.06
CA ALA A 609 6.77 -20.83 4.86
C ALA A 609 6.77 -21.51 6.25
N GLY A 610 7.77 -21.25 7.07
CA GLY A 610 7.81 -21.76 8.43
C GLY A 610 7.03 -20.86 9.39
N GLN A 611 6.24 -21.44 10.27
CA GLN A 611 5.67 -20.76 11.44
C GLN A 611 5.89 -21.62 12.67
N VAL A 612 6.57 -21.07 13.69
CA VAL A 612 6.70 -21.72 14.99
C VAL A 612 5.79 -21.01 15.98
N SER A 613 4.97 -21.80 16.67
CA SER A 613 4.11 -21.32 17.76
C SER A 613 4.51 -21.97 19.07
N MET A 614 4.68 -21.16 20.12
CA MET A 614 4.83 -21.58 21.49
C MET A 614 3.50 -21.40 22.21
N ALA A 615 2.99 -22.49 22.81
CA ALA A 615 1.77 -22.49 23.62
C ALA A 615 2.12 -22.59 25.11
N TYR A 616 1.74 -21.56 25.85
CA TYR A 616 1.89 -21.48 27.31
C TYR A 616 0.52 -21.67 27.95
N GLY A 617 0.37 -22.72 28.75
CA GLY A 617 -0.86 -22.92 29.53
C GLY A 617 -0.65 -22.47 30.97
N GLY A 618 -1.58 -21.73 31.54
CA GLY A 618 -1.48 -21.34 32.93
C GLY A 618 -2.01 -19.94 33.23
N LYS A 619 -1.45 -19.35 34.28
CA LYS A 619 -1.88 -18.04 34.78
C LYS A 619 -0.83 -16.98 34.50
N ALA A 620 -1.30 -15.75 34.22
CA ALA A 620 -0.44 -14.58 34.32
C ALA A 620 -0.11 -14.30 35.81
N PRO A 621 1.03 -13.64 36.17
CA PRO A 621 2.04 -13.16 35.24
C PRO A 621 3.09 -14.25 34.90
N PHE A 622 3.74 -14.09 33.74
CA PHE A 622 4.91 -14.87 33.35
C PHE A 622 5.85 -14.07 32.44
N ILE A 623 7.05 -14.58 32.23
CA ILE A 623 8.07 -14.01 31.35
C ILE A 623 8.47 -15.07 30.31
N ALA A 624 8.54 -14.64 29.06
CA ALA A 624 9.15 -15.41 27.98
C ALA A 624 10.19 -14.56 27.26
N ALA A 625 11.26 -15.17 26.77
CA ALA A 625 12.25 -14.47 25.97
C ALA A 625 12.75 -15.33 24.82
N THR A 626 13.07 -14.69 23.70
CA THR A 626 13.62 -15.30 22.49
C THR A 626 14.86 -14.53 22.08
N ILE A 627 15.98 -15.24 21.88
CA ILE A 627 17.18 -14.67 21.26
C ILE A 627 17.28 -15.12 19.82
N VAL A 628 17.57 -14.18 18.94
CA VAL A 628 17.85 -14.39 17.49
C VAL A 628 19.32 -14.11 17.25
N LYS A 629 20.03 -15.09 16.71
CA LYS A 629 21.49 -15.04 16.53
C LYS A 629 21.96 -15.75 15.29
N SER A 630 23.17 -15.44 14.80
CA SER A 630 23.82 -16.22 13.75
C SER A 630 24.13 -17.63 14.24
N LYS A 631 24.12 -18.62 13.36
CA LYS A 631 24.45 -20.01 13.73
C LYS A 631 25.85 -20.10 14.30
N GLY A 632 25.96 -20.77 15.46
CA GLY A 632 27.20 -20.94 16.20
C GLY A 632 27.64 -19.71 17.00
N ASP A 633 26.82 -18.65 17.08
CA ASP A 633 27.08 -17.55 17.99
C ASP A 633 26.89 -18.01 19.44
N GLY A 634 27.89 -17.71 20.29
CA GLY A 634 27.87 -18.09 21.71
C GLY A 634 26.90 -17.30 22.60
N ALA A 635 26.17 -16.35 22.02
CA ALA A 635 25.23 -15.55 22.77
C ALA A 635 24.08 -16.37 23.36
N SER A 636 23.61 -15.96 24.52
CA SER A 636 22.55 -16.68 25.25
C SER A 636 21.59 -15.74 25.96
N VAL A 637 20.41 -16.27 26.26
CA VAL A 637 19.38 -15.63 27.05
C VAL A 637 18.94 -16.57 28.16
N ARG A 638 18.72 -16.06 29.38
CA ARG A 638 18.14 -16.83 30.50
C ARG A 638 17.32 -15.94 31.42
N ILE A 639 16.38 -16.53 32.14
CA ILE A 639 15.58 -15.83 33.13
C ILE A 639 16.26 -15.95 34.51
N GLU A 640 16.47 -14.83 35.18
CA GLU A 640 16.96 -14.75 36.53
C GLU A 640 16.01 -13.90 37.41
N GLY A 641 15.28 -14.55 38.30
CA GLY A 641 14.26 -13.89 39.12
C GLY A 641 13.15 -13.26 38.25
N LYS A 642 13.02 -11.93 38.31
CA LYS A 642 12.05 -11.17 37.49
C LYS A 642 12.70 -10.49 36.29
N GLY A 643 13.92 -10.83 35.96
CA GLY A 643 14.67 -10.26 34.81
C GLY A 643 15.10 -11.31 33.80
N VAL A 644 15.53 -10.85 32.68
CA VAL A 644 16.12 -11.64 31.59
C VAL A 644 17.56 -11.19 31.43
N VAL A 645 18.50 -12.13 31.55
CA VAL A 645 19.92 -11.87 31.34
C VAL A 645 20.26 -12.20 29.91
N ILE A 646 20.87 -11.25 29.21
CA ILE A 646 21.43 -11.39 27.88
C ILE A 646 22.94 -11.42 27.99
N GLU A 647 23.59 -12.42 27.38
CA GLU A 647 25.04 -12.54 27.23
C GLU A 647 25.40 -12.59 25.74
N SER A 648 26.36 -11.77 25.33
CA SER A 648 26.92 -11.77 23.97
C SER A 648 28.40 -11.39 23.98
N ASP A 649 29.04 -11.41 22.83
CA ASP A 649 30.40 -10.91 22.64
C ASP A 649 30.58 -9.42 22.96
N LYS A 650 29.47 -8.65 22.98
CA LYS A 650 29.44 -7.21 23.27
C LYS A 650 29.28 -6.88 24.75
N GLY A 651 28.83 -7.85 25.56
CA GLY A 651 28.63 -7.64 26.99
C GLY A 651 27.54 -8.51 27.58
N ARG A 652 27.23 -8.17 28.84
CA ARG A 652 26.17 -8.84 29.62
C ARG A 652 25.22 -7.78 30.21
N TRP A 653 23.92 -8.03 30.08
CA TRP A 653 22.87 -7.13 30.54
C TRP A 653 21.80 -7.89 31.30
N ILE A 654 21.17 -7.22 32.25
CA ILE A 654 19.92 -7.65 32.84
C ILE A 654 18.79 -6.75 32.39
N ILE A 655 17.75 -7.36 31.82
CA ILE A 655 16.55 -6.69 31.34
C ILE A 655 15.44 -6.95 32.34
N THR A 656 14.94 -5.91 32.93
CA THR A 656 13.78 -5.99 33.83
C THR A 656 12.59 -5.28 33.19
N ARG A 657 11.44 -5.35 33.86
CA ARG A 657 10.26 -4.60 33.42
C ARG A 657 10.52 -3.09 33.42
N GLU A 658 11.28 -2.59 34.39
CA GLU A 658 11.57 -1.18 34.60
C GLU A 658 12.66 -0.63 33.68
N GLY A 659 13.52 -1.50 33.15
CA GLY A 659 14.62 -1.05 32.30
C GLY A 659 15.61 -2.11 31.90
N ALA A 660 16.78 -1.66 31.48
CA ALA A 660 17.94 -2.47 31.14
C ALA A 660 19.16 -1.90 31.86
N GLU A 661 20.08 -2.77 32.23
CA GLU A 661 21.33 -2.41 32.92
C GLU A 661 22.45 -3.37 32.47
N ARG A 662 23.63 -2.81 32.24
CA ARG A 662 24.83 -3.60 31.94
C ARG A 662 25.43 -4.13 33.24
N ILE A 663 25.76 -5.45 33.29
CA ILE A 663 26.25 -6.14 34.49
C ILE A 663 27.58 -6.84 34.24
#